data_d9fa87dd558850ff6deb9785b8ac5c28
#
_entry.id   d9fa87dd558850ff6deb9785b8ac5c28
#
_cell.length_a   1.000
_cell.length_b   1.000
_cell.length_c   1.000
_cell.angle_alpha   90.00
_cell.angle_beta   90.00
_cell.angle_gamma   90.00
#
_symmetry.space_group_name_H-M   'P 1'
#
loop_
_entity.id
_entity.type
_entity.pdbx_description
1 polymer ?
#
loop_
_entity_poly.entity_id
_entity_poly.type
_entity_poly.pdbx_seq_one_letter_code
_entity_poly.pdbx_strand_id
1 'polypeptide(L)'
;MAIEFGSRKENFDNFKVYETTLAGRPFKVEMGKMCGLSNASALIRYGETCVMCNVVMSPKPREGVDFFPLNVEYEEKLYAAGRIPGSFMRREGRPGERAILTSRVVDRPMRPLFPKEMRNDVCITMTVMSLDPDCSPEIAGMIGASLVTAVSEIPWNGPIGGVQVGLVDGEIVLNPTQEQRKKSDLALTVAATMDKIVMIEAGANEVDEDTMLNAIKAAHVEIKKIITFINGIVAERGKPKIDFQVVGLDMDVFHAIKEKYLDDFKAAMDTDDKNVRDAALLPIMDKIAEEYPDLTEADLDLVSYKMQKYVVRRWLLDEGKRVDGRGINEIRPLAAEVGILPRVHGSGMFTRGQTQVLTTCTLGGTKDNQLMDDLTDEQTKRYIHHYNFPPYAVGEARAPRSPGRREIGHGALAERALVPVLPSLEEFPYTIRCVSEVLSSNGSTSQASICGSTLALMDAGVPIKAPVAGISCGLITEGDRWMTMLDIQGVEDFHGDMDFKVGGTRKGITAIQMDIKIDGLTYDIIAEAFEKCRKGRLYILDEIIKPVIAQPREELSRWAPKMFSMMIPTDKIKDVIGKGGKVIQDICATCNCKIDVQEDGHVFVSAVDQEDAKRAIFTIKTIVEDPEIGAIYKGKVTRLMNFGAFVEIAPGKEGLVHISKLDTKRVERVEDVVAVGDAIVVKVTDIDQQGRINLSRRDAILALEAKKNAQQ
;
A
#
# COMPACT_ATOMS: atom_id res chain seq x y z
N MET A 1 -43.49 16.65 46.26
CA MET A 1 -43.26 17.62 45.16
C MET A 1 -43.10 16.80 43.85
N ALA A 2 -44.06 16.95 42.95
CA ALA A 2 -43.91 16.36 41.61
C ALA A 2 -42.83 17.16 40.88
N ILE A 3 -41.86 16.46 40.29
CA ILE A 3 -40.83 17.08 39.44
C ILE A 3 -41.50 17.37 38.10
N GLU A 4 -41.74 18.65 37.78
CA GLU A 4 -42.20 19.06 36.46
C GLU A 4 -40.97 19.13 35.50
N PHE A 5 -40.99 18.32 34.46
CA PHE A 5 -40.03 18.37 33.38
C PHE A 5 -40.49 19.36 32.31
N GLY A 6 -39.79 20.50 32.22
CA GLY A 6 -39.97 21.42 31.09
C GLY A 6 -39.03 21.07 29.96
N SER A 7 -39.52 20.89 28.74
CA SER A 7 -38.72 20.78 27.52
C SER A 7 -39.12 21.86 26.51
N ARG A 8 -38.10 22.49 25.86
CA ARG A 8 -38.33 23.33 24.68
C ARG A 8 -38.04 22.50 23.42
N LYS A 9 -38.88 22.68 22.42
CA LYS A 9 -38.68 22.02 21.12
C LYS A 9 -37.60 22.78 20.36
N GLU A 10 -36.56 22.04 19.84
CA GLU A 10 -35.54 22.59 18.93
C GLU A 10 -36.14 22.69 17.52
N ASN A 11 -36.07 23.85 16.88
CA ASN A 11 -36.65 24.09 15.57
C ASN A 11 -35.61 24.08 14.43
N PHE A 12 -34.30 24.04 14.75
CA PHE A 12 -33.20 24.10 13.77
C PHE A 12 -33.37 25.27 12.77
N ASP A 13 -33.62 26.46 13.24
CA ASP A 13 -33.90 27.65 12.41
C ASP A 13 -32.76 27.99 11.44
N ASN A 14 -31.52 27.57 11.75
CA ASN A 14 -30.32 27.76 10.94
C ASN A 14 -30.05 26.61 9.96
N PHE A 15 -30.91 25.59 9.90
CA PHE A 15 -30.72 24.46 8.99
C PHE A 15 -30.98 24.90 7.56
N LYS A 16 -29.98 24.59 6.66
CA LYS A 16 -30.09 24.84 5.24
C LYS A 16 -29.42 23.73 4.45
N VAL A 17 -29.95 23.44 3.27
CA VAL A 17 -29.45 22.48 2.32
C VAL A 17 -29.03 23.23 1.05
N TYR A 18 -27.82 22.99 0.57
CA TYR A 18 -27.29 23.49 -0.68
C TYR A 18 -27.10 22.30 -1.63
N GLU A 19 -27.46 22.46 -2.88
CA GLU A 19 -27.47 21.39 -3.87
C GLU A 19 -26.71 21.77 -5.13
N THR A 20 -25.96 20.81 -5.68
CA THR A 20 -25.27 20.90 -6.96
C THR A 20 -25.08 19.49 -7.54
N THR A 21 -24.27 19.35 -8.57
CA THR A 21 -23.83 18.07 -9.10
C THR A 21 -22.30 17.99 -9.08
N LEU A 22 -21.77 16.80 -8.87
CA LEU A 22 -20.36 16.49 -9.00
C LEU A 22 -20.19 15.31 -9.96
N ALA A 23 -19.49 15.50 -11.07
CA ALA A 23 -19.36 14.52 -12.14
C ALA A 23 -20.72 13.91 -12.56
N GLY A 24 -21.74 14.78 -12.69
CA GLY A 24 -23.09 14.41 -13.11
C GLY A 24 -23.98 13.77 -12.05
N ARG A 25 -23.50 13.56 -10.80
CA ARG A 25 -24.30 12.97 -9.69
C ARG A 25 -24.71 14.04 -8.67
N PRO A 26 -25.85 13.85 -7.98
CA PRO A 26 -26.31 14.79 -6.96
C PRO A 26 -25.28 14.96 -5.83
N PHE A 27 -24.98 16.21 -5.51
CA PHE A 27 -24.12 16.59 -4.39
C PHE A 27 -24.83 17.62 -3.52
N LYS A 28 -24.98 17.32 -2.21
CA LYS A 28 -25.71 18.15 -1.26
C LYS A 28 -24.87 18.43 -0.02
N VAL A 29 -25.06 19.62 0.53
CA VAL A 29 -24.43 20.07 1.76
C VAL A 29 -25.53 20.48 2.75
N GLU A 30 -25.57 19.83 3.91
CA GLU A 30 -26.49 20.17 5.00
C GLU A 30 -25.71 20.84 6.14
N MET A 31 -26.14 22.05 6.54
CA MET A 31 -25.49 22.83 7.59
C MET A 31 -26.50 23.37 8.60
N GLY A 32 -26.02 23.64 9.83
CA GLY A 32 -26.80 24.34 10.89
C GLY A 32 -27.67 23.42 11.73
N LYS A 33 -27.55 22.10 11.65
CA LYS A 33 -28.36 21.16 12.42
C LYS A 33 -27.52 20.28 13.37
N MET A 34 -26.31 19.90 12.98
CA MET A 34 -25.49 18.95 13.72
C MET A 34 -24.16 19.58 14.15
N CYS A 35 -23.56 19.02 15.21
CA CYS A 35 -22.23 19.39 15.70
C CYS A 35 -22.04 20.87 16.04
N GLY A 36 -23.01 21.47 16.75
CA GLY A 36 -23.05 22.91 17.09
C GLY A 36 -21.91 23.44 17.97
N LEU A 37 -21.02 22.56 18.50
CA LEU A 37 -19.85 22.95 19.29
C LEU A 37 -18.57 23.03 18.43
N SER A 38 -18.61 22.59 17.17
CA SER A 38 -17.49 22.74 16.22
C SER A 38 -17.42 24.19 15.71
N ASN A 39 -16.24 24.66 15.32
CA ASN A 39 -16.09 25.95 14.65
C ASN A 39 -16.92 26.00 13.36
N ALA A 40 -16.97 24.89 12.61
CA ALA A 40 -17.96 24.65 11.56
C ALA A 40 -18.18 23.16 11.35
N SER A 41 -19.38 22.81 10.86
CA SER A 41 -19.76 21.43 10.55
C SER A 41 -20.69 21.35 9.34
N ALA A 42 -20.64 20.27 8.59
CA ALA A 42 -21.53 19.96 7.50
C ALA A 42 -21.70 18.45 7.30
N LEU A 43 -22.92 18.01 7.00
CA LEU A 43 -23.15 16.68 6.45
C LEU A 43 -23.11 16.77 4.92
N ILE A 44 -22.16 16.08 4.32
CA ILE A 44 -21.99 16.02 2.87
C ILE A 44 -22.69 14.78 2.35
N ARG A 45 -23.52 14.94 1.32
CA ARG A 45 -24.15 13.83 0.60
C ARG A 45 -23.68 13.84 -0.84
N TYR A 46 -23.11 12.73 -1.27
CA TYR A 46 -22.74 12.48 -2.65
C TYR A 46 -23.44 11.18 -3.08
N GLY A 47 -24.49 11.27 -3.89
CA GLY A 47 -25.43 10.18 -4.03
C GLY A 47 -26.01 9.78 -2.67
N GLU A 48 -25.90 8.48 -2.30
CA GLU A 48 -26.30 7.97 -0.98
C GLU A 48 -25.12 7.94 0.03
N THR A 49 -23.91 8.28 -0.40
CA THR A 49 -22.78 8.45 0.53
C THR A 49 -23.01 9.68 1.41
N CYS A 50 -22.85 9.50 2.72
CA CYS A 50 -22.93 10.58 3.70
C CYS A 50 -21.66 10.66 4.53
N VAL A 51 -21.03 11.84 4.56
CA VAL A 51 -19.83 12.10 5.35
C VAL A 51 -20.07 13.31 6.27
N MET A 52 -19.94 13.10 7.57
CA MET A 52 -19.97 14.19 8.56
C MET A 52 -18.59 14.82 8.64
N CYS A 53 -18.49 16.10 8.30
CA CYS A 53 -17.27 16.87 8.33
C CYS A 53 -17.33 17.93 9.42
N ASN A 54 -16.26 18.03 10.21
CA ASN A 54 -16.12 18.98 11.31
C ASN A 54 -14.73 19.60 11.31
N VAL A 55 -14.64 20.86 11.69
CA VAL A 55 -13.37 21.50 12.02
C VAL A 55 -13.44 22.16 13.39
N VAL A 56 -12.36 21.96 14.17
CA VAL A 56 -12.22 22.57 15.50
C VAL A 56 -10.81 23.13 15.64
N MET A 57 -10.68 24.31 16.20
CA MET A 57 -9.41 24.97 16.49
C MET A 57 -9.31 25.27 17.99
N SER A 58 -8.09 25.08 18.56
CA SER A 58 -7.81 25.46 19.93
C SER A 58 -7.85 26.99 20.11
N PRO A 59 -8.33 27.50 21.26
CA PRO A 59 -8.42 28.95 21.50
C PRO A 59 -7.04 29.61 21.69
N LYS A 60 -6.00 28.83 22.01
CA LYS A 60 -4.63 29.29 22.24
C LYS A 60 -3.64 28.52 21.41
N PRO A 61 -2.51 29.14 21.02
CA PRO A 61 -1.40 28.44 20.40
C PRO A 61 -0.86 27.34 21.30
N ARG A 62 -0.36 26.24 20.71
CA ARG A 62 0.38 25.20 21.42
C ARG A 62 1.78 25.70 21.71
N GLU A 63 2.17 25.66 22.98
CA GLU A 63 3.51 26.02 23.41
C GLU A 63 4.56 24.96 23.03
N GLY A 64 5.79 25.37 22.75
CA GLY A 64 6.93 24.49 22.53
C GLY A 64 6.90 23.72 21.22
N VAL A 65 6.16 24.18 20.19
CA VAL A 65 6.17 23.58 18.86
C VAL A 65 6.64 24.57 17.79
N ASP A 66 7.46 24.09 16.87
CA ASP A 66 8.02 24.84 15.74
C ASP A 66 7.23 24.66 14.42
N PHE A 67 6.21 23.82 14.43
CA PHE A 67 5.38 23.48 13.27
C PHE A 67 3.90 23.83 13.49
N PHE A 68 3.13 23.90 12.39
CA PHE A 68 1.67 24.05 12.45
C PHE A 68 1.00 22.72 12.84
N PRO A 69 0.30 22.65 13.98
CA PRO A 69 -0.26 21.40 14.49
C PRO A 69 -1.64 21.09 13.88
N LEU A 70 -1.68 20.75 12.60
CA LEU A 70 -2.87 20.25 11.89
C LEU A 70 -3.02 18.76 12.09
N ASN A 71 -4.19 18.31 12.49
CA ASN A 71 -4.61 16.93 12.52
C ASN A 71 -5.82 16.71 11.61
N VAL A 72 -5.71 15.81 10.65
CA VAL A 72 -6.79 15.42 9.76
C VAL A 72 -7.11 13.95 10.01
N GLU A 73 -8.35 13.67 10.42
CA GLU A 73 -8.84 12.33 10.72
C GLU A 73 -9.95 11.94 9.75
N TYR A 74 -9.82 10.75 9.21
CA TYR A 74 -10.85 10.10 8.40
C TYR A 74 -11.25 8.80 9.09
N GLU A 75 -12.54 8.70 9.42
CA GLU A 75 -13.07 7.57 10.17
C GLU A 75 -14.03 6.76 9.30
N GLU A 76 -13.69 5.50 9.10
CA GLU A 76 -14.56 4.51 8.48
C GLU A 76 -15.40 3.82 9.56
N LYS A 77 -16.72 3.88 9.41
CA LYS A 77 -17.65 3.17 10.29
C LYS A 77 -18.31 2.06 9.48
N LEU A 78 -18.12 0.80 9.88
CA LEU A 78 -18.62 -0.35 9.14
C LEU A 78 -20.15 -0.37 9.03
N TYR A 79 -20.87 0.28 9.95
CA TYR A 79 -22.31 0.47 9.82
C TYR A 79 -22.69 1.27 8.57
N ALA A 80 -21.80 2.11 8.03
CA ALA A 80 -22.05 2.86 6.80
C ALA A 80 -22.29 1.94 5.60
N ALA A 81 -21.71 0.73 5.61
CA ALA A 81 -21.92 -0.33 4.64
C ALA A 81 -22.84 -1.45 5.16
N GLY A 82 -23.58 -1.21 6.27
CA GLY A 82 -24.47 -2.21 6.87
C GLY A 82 -23.75 -3.41 7.50
N ARG A 83 -22.46 -3.27 7.85
CA ARG A 83 -21.63 -4.35 8.40
C ARG A 83 -21.32 -4.14 9.89
N ILE A 84 -21.10 -5.25 10.60
CA ILE A 84 -20.61 -5.27 11.98
C ILE A 84 -19.10 -5.59 11.93
N PRO A 85 -18.23 -4.89 12.69
CA PRO A 85 -16.81 -5.17 12.72
C PRO A 85 -16.46 -6.64 12.99
N GLY A 86 -15.49 -7.18 12.26
CA GLY A 86 -15.04 -8.57 12.36
C GLY A 86 -14.24 -8.88 13.63
N SER A 87 -13.71 -7.85 14.32
CA SER A 87 -12.92 -7.99 15.52
C SER A 87 -13.69 -8.64 16.69
N PHE A 88 -12.96 -9.21 17.67
CA PHE A 88 -13.57 -9.83 18.85
C PHE A 88 -14.51 -8.89 19.60
N MET A 89 -14.15 -7.61 19.74
CA MET A 89 -14.96 -6.60 20.42
C MET A 89 -16.15 -6.11 19.60
N ARG A 90 -16.29 -6.51 18.34
CA ARG A 90 -17.33 -6.02 17.41
C ARG A 90 -17.43 -4.50 17.36
N ARG A 91 -16.29 -3.84 17.46
CA ARG A 91 -16.14 -2.39 17.45
C ARG A 91 -14.95 -2.00 16.58
N GLU A 92 -15.05 -0.87 15.88
CA GLU A 92 -13.93 -0.27 15.17
C GLU A 92 -12.80 0.04 16.15
N GLY A 93 -11.57 -0.32 15.77
CA GLY A 93 -10.35 -0.08 16.52
C GLY A 93 -9.66 1.21 16.11
N ARG A 94 -8.32 1.14 15.98
CA ARG A 94 -7.53 2.22 15.39
C ARG A 94 -7.85 2.33 13.91
N PRO A 95 -7.71 3.53 13.31
CA PRO A 95 -7.89 3.70 11.87
C PRO A 95 -7.06 2.69 11.08
N GLY A 96 -7.69 2.02 10.12
CA GLY A 96 -7.04 1.09 9.20
C GLY A 96 -6.10 1.82 8.24
N GLU A 97 -5.32 1.06 7.45
CA GLU A 97 -4.38 1.60 6.47
C GLU A 97 -5.07 2.58 5.51
N ARG A 98 -6.21 2.20 4.95
CA ARG A 98 -6.99 3.05 4.04
C ARG A 98 -7.43 4.36 4.67
N ALA A 99 -7.96 4.33 5.89
CA ALA A 99 -8.36 5.53 6.61
C ALA A 99 -7.18 6.49 6.86
N ILE A 100 -6.00 5.94 7.20
CA ILE A 100 -4.76 6.69 7.36
C ILE A 100 -4.32 7.32 6.02
N LEU A 101 -4.38 6.57 4.92
CA LEU A 101 -4.02 7.06 3.59
C LEU A 101 -4.98 8.17 3.13
N THR A 102 -6.29 8.01 3.33
CA THR A 102 -7.28 9.03 3.02
C THR A 102 -7.07 10.30 3.86
N SER A 103 -6.79 10.17 5.17
CA SER A 103 -6.42 11.32 6.00
C SER A 103 -5.24 12.10 5.42
N ARG A 104 -4.22 11.40 4.90
CA ARG A 104 -3.05 12.01 4.26
C ARG A 104 -3.38 12.66 2.91
N VAL A 105 -4.26 12.04 2.11
CA VAL A 105 -4.74 12.61 0.83
C VAL A 105 -5.47 13.93 1.05
N VAL A 106 -6.16 14.11 2.17
CA VAL A 106 -6.84 15.37 2.54
C VAL A 106 -5.89 16.36 3.23
N ASP A 107 -5.01 15.92 4.14
CA ASP A 107 -4.04 16.78 4.84
C ASP A 107 -3.11 17.52 3.85
N ARG A 108 -2.55 16.79 2.87
CA ARG A 108 -1.55 17.33 1.94
C ARG A 108 -2.02 18.57 1.16
N PRO A 109 -3.20 18.61 0.53
CA PRO A 109 -3.66 19.79 -0.18
C PRO A 109 -4.14 20.91 0.74
N MET A 110 -4.53 20.61 1.98
CA MET A 110 -5.05 21.61 2.91
C MET A 110 -3.96 22.32 3.70
N ARG A 111 -2.95 21.60 4.14
CA ARG A 111 -1.86 22.09 5.01
C ARG A 111 -1.11 23.30 4.45
N PRO A 112 -0.69 23.34 3.17
CA PRO A 112 0.05 24.48 2.61
C PRO A 112 -0.73 25.79 2.56
N LEU A 113 -2.06 25.74 2.66
CA LEU A 113 -2.95 26.90 2.57
C LEU A 113 -3.24 27.53 3.94
N PHE A 114 -2.78 26.91 5.05
CA PHE A 114 -2.79 27.56 6.37
C PHE A 114 -1.58 28.49 6.54
N PRO A 115 -1.72 29.55 7.37
CA PRO A 115 -0.58 30.40 7.72
C PRO A 115 0.52 29.59 8.40
N LYS A 116 1.76 29.71 7.92
CA LYS A 116 2.91 28.93 8.42
C LYS A 116 3.30 29.27 9.85
N GLU A 117 2.97 30.47 10.32
CA GLU A 117 3.26 30.99 11.64
C GLU A 117 2.21 30.62 12.70
N MET A 118 1.08 30.06 12.27
CA MET A 118 0.00 29.65 13.18
C MET A 118 0.42 28.44 14.01
N ARG A 119 0.16 28.48 15.32
CA ARG A 119 0.48 27.40 16.28
C ARG A 119 -0.73 26.87 17.03
N ASN A 120 -1.93 27.36 16.71
CA ASN A 120 -3.16 26.77 17.24
C ASN A 120 -3.35 25.36 16.70
N ASP A 121 -3.79 24.44 17.57
CA ASP A 121 -4.20 23.11 17.11
C ASP A 121 -5.44 23.23 16.22
N VAL A 122 -5.39 22.63 15.03
CA VAL A 122 -6.54 22.48 14.15
C VAL A 122 -6.80 21.01 13.93
N CYS A 123 -8.03 20.57 14.21
CA CYS A 123 -8.47 19.20 13.95
C CYS A 123 -9.63 19.22 12.97
N ILE A 124 -9.47 18.49 11.86
CA ILE A 124 -10.49 18.23 10.85
C ILE A 124 -10.88 16.77 10.94
N THR A 125 -12.15 16.49 11.18
CA THR A 125 -12.64 15.11 11.29
C THR A 125 -13.71 14.85 10.22
N MET A 126 -13.54 13.76 9.49
CA MET A 126 -14.45 13.28 8.47
C MET A 126 -14.92 11.88 8.86
N THR A 127 -16.20 11.71 9.18
CA THR A 127 -16.76 10.40 9.56
C THR A 127 -17.71 9.91 8.49
N VAL A 128 -17.44 8.76 7.90
CA VAL A 128 -18.31 8.12 6.90
C VAL A 128 -19.49 7.47 7.62
N MET A 129 -20.71 7.94 7.32
CA MET A 129 -21.95 7.50 7.99
C MET A 129 -22.87 6.67 7.09
N SER A 130 -22.72 6.78 5.77
CA SER A 130 -23.40 5.98 4.77
C SER A 130 -22.51 5.86 3.53
N LEU A 131 -22.53 4.73 2.85
CA LEU A 131 -21.69 4.43 1.69
C LEU A 131 -22.54 4.05 0.50
N ASP A 132 -22.37 4.79 -0.60
CA ASP A 132 -22.77 4.44 -1.94
C ASP A 132 -21.49 4.01 -2.70
N PRO A 133 -21.42 2.76 -3.19
CA PRO A 133 -20.21 2.27 -3.89
C PRO A 133 -19.79 3.10 -5.10
N ASP A 134 -20.73 3.81 -5.74
CA ASP A 134 -20.47 4.63 -6.92
C ASP A 134 -20.05 6.06 -6.57
N CYS A 135 -20.20 6.48 -5.32
CA CYS A 135 -19.93 7.83 -4.85
C CYS A 135 -18.86 7.84 -3.76
N SER A 136 -17.61 8.17 -4.13
CA SER A 136 -16.44 8.11 -3.23
C SER A 136 -16.63 8.94 -1.95
N PRO A 137 -16.57 8.31 -0.76
CA PRO A 137 -16.60 9.02 0.50
C PRO A 137 -15.33 9.86 0.76
N GLU A 138 -14.19 9.49 0.16
CA GLU A 138 -12.94 10.23 0.25
C GLU A 138 -13.06 11.60 -0.42
N ILE A 139 -13.67 11.65 -1.61
CA ILE A 139 -13.91 12.91 -2.34
C ILE A 139 -14.96 13.75 -1.62
N ALA A 140 -16.06 13.14 -1.14
CA ALA A 140 -17.06 13.83 -0.34
C ALA A 140 -16.44 14.42 0.94
N GLY A 141 -15.58 13.66 1.63
CA GLY A 141 -14.84 14.09 2.81
C GLY A 141 -13.88 15.24 2.53
N MET A 142 -13.10 15.17 1.44
CA MET A 142 -12.17 16.22 1.04
C MET A 142 -12.89 17.54 0.75
N ILE A 143 -13.97 17.50 -0.02
CA ILE A 143 -14.79 18.68 -0.34
C ILE A 143 -15.43 19.23 0.94
N GLY A 144 -15.91 18.33 1.82
CA GLY A 144 -16.49 18.70 3.09
C GLY A 144 -15.49 19.34 4.06
N ALA A 145 -14.28 18.79 4.17
CA ALA A 145 -13.18 19.36 4.96
C ALA A 145 -12.81 20.76 4.47
N SER A 146 -12.71 20.95 3.15
CA SER A 146 -12.50 22.24 2.52
C SER A 146 -13.61 23.23 2.86
N LEU A 147 -14.87 22.83 2.71
CA LEU A 147 -16.03 23.67 2.98
C LEU A 147 -16.09 24.12 4.44
N VAL A 148 -16.00 23.18 5.40
CA VAL A 148 -16.12 23.56 6.84
C VAL A 148 -14.98 24.46 7.29
N THR A 149 -13.78 24.28 6.75
CA THR A 149 -12.63 25.14 7.03
C THR A 149 -12.84 26.52 6.41
N ALA A 150 -13.31 26.60 5.16
CA ALA A 150 -13.55 27.86 4.47
C ALA A 150 -14.66 28.70 5.14
N VAL A 151 -15.75 28.05 5.60
CA VAL A 151 -16.88 28.72 6.27
C VAL A 151 -16.55 29.14 7.72
N SER A 152 -15.62 28.42 8.39
CA SER A 152 -15.24 28.71 9.78
C SER A 152 -14.48 30.05 9.89
N GLU A 153 -14.30 30.50 11.13
CA GLU A 153 -13.45 31.65 11.48
C GLU A 153 -11.95 31.36 11.41
N ILE A 154 -11.55 30.10 11.13
CA ILE A 154 -10.13 29.68 11.10
C ILE A 154 -9.42 30.29 9.89
N PRO A 155 -8.25 30.94 10.05
CA PRO A 155 -7.47 31.49 8.94
C PRO A 155 -7.01 30.38 7.98
N TRP A 156 -7.45 30.45 6.73
CA TRP A 156 -7.11 29.48 5.69
C TRP A 156 -7.37 30.04 4.29
N ASN A 157 -6.42 29.84 3.37
CA ASN A 157 -6.42 30.39 2.02
C ASN A 157 -7.03 29.46 0.95
N GLY A 158 -7.98 28.58 1.35
CA GLY A 158 -8.81 27.83 0.42
C GLY A 158 -9.96 28.67 -0.17
N PRO A 159 -10.96 28.00 -0.82
CA PRO A 159 -11.19 26.56 -0.79
C PRO A 159 -10.42 25.74 -1.83
N ILE A 160 -10.39 24.43 -1.59
CA ILE A 160 -9.95 23.42 -2.55
C ILE A 160 -11.14 22.55 -2.96
N GLY A 161 -11.05 21.93 -4.12
CA GLY A 161 -11.92 20.82 -4.53
C GLY A 161 -11.10 19.58 -4.82
N GLY A 162 -11.76 18.42 -4.89
CA GLY A 162 -11.14 17.15 -5.22
C GLY A 162 -11.99 16.32 -6.15
N VAL A 163 -11.33 15.54 -7.04
CA VAL A 163 -11.98 14.65 -8.00
C VAL A 163 -11.12 13.41 -8.18
N GLN A 164 -11.76 12.23 -8.28
CA GLN A 164 -11.12 11.01 -8.78
C GLN A 164 -11.23 10.94 -10.30
N VAL A 165 -10.20 10.38 -10.94
CA VAL A 165 -10.17 10.19 -12.39
C VAL A 165 -9.79 8.75 -12.69
N GLY A 166 -10.56 8.12 -13.57
CA GLY A 166 -10.26 6.84 -14.19
C GLY A 166 -9.91 6.99 -15.66
N LEU A 167 -9.29 5.96 -16.22
CA LEU A 167 -9.07 5.76 -17.65
C LEU A 167 -9.70 4.43 -18.05
N VAL A 168 -10.89 4.48 -18.65
CA VAL A 168 -11.68 3.30 -19.00
C VAL A 168 -11.78 3.21 -20.51
N ASP A 169 -11.31 2.12 -21.10
CA ASP A 169 -11.27 1.92 -22.55
C ASP A 169 -10.61 3.09 -23.31
N GLY A 170 -9.59 3.73 -22.70
CA GLY A 170 -8.88 4.90 -23.24
C GLY A 170 -9.57 6.24 -23.03
N GLU A 171 -10.75 6.26 -22.41
CA GLU A 171 -11.52 7.49 -22.14
C GLU A 171 -11.33 7.95 -20.68
N ILE A 172 -11.13 9.27 -20.49
CA ILE A 172 -11.03 9.88 -19.17
C ILE A 172 -12.42 9.96 -18.54
N VAL A 173 -12.59 9.33 -17.35
CA VAL A 173 -13.84 9.32 -16.61
C VAL A 173 -13.65 9.98 -15.25
N LEU A 174 -14.48 10.99 -14.94
CA LEU A 174 -14.46 11.69 -13.65
C LEU A 174 -15.34 10.96 -12.64
N ASN A 175 -14.80 10.76 -11.43
CA ASN A 175 -15.43 9.99 -10.34
C ASN A 175 -16.02 8.66 -10.84
N PRO A 176 -15.18 7.72 -11.33
CA PRO A 176 -15.68 6.48 -11.94
C PRO A 176 -16.53 5.68 -10.96
N THR A 177 -17.58 5.00 -11.47
CA THR A 177 -18.40 4.04 -10.71
C THR A 177 -17.57 2.85 -10.26
N GLN A 178 -18.08 2.04 -9.35
CA GLN A 178 -17.42 0.82 -8.89
C GLN A 178 -17.04 -0.10 -10.06
N GLU A 179 -17.96 -0.31 -11.02
CA GLU A 179 -17.69 -1.14 -12.20
C GLU A 179 -16.66 -0.52 -13.14
N GLN A 180 -16.65 0.81 -13.29
CA GLN A 180 -15.65 1.51 -14.07
C GLN A 180 -14.27 1.44 -13.41
N ARG A 181 -14.18 1.55 -12.08
CA ARG A 181 -12.92 1.40 -11.34
C ARG A 181 -12.26 0.04 -11.55
N LYS A 182 -13.04 -1.05 -11.60
CA LYS A 182 -12.52 -2.40 -11.88
C LYS A 182 -11.86 -2.55 -13.24
N LYS A 183 -12.26 -1.74 -14.22
CA LYS A 183 -11.76 -1.78 -15.61
C LYS A 183 -10.76 -0.66 -15.91
N SER A 184 -10.57 0.25 -14.97
CA SER A 184 -9.78 1.45 -15.19
C SER A 184 -8.28 1.17 -15.12
N ASP A 185 -7.53 1.67 -16.10
CA ASP A 185 -6.06 1.68 -16.09
C ASP A 185 -5.48 2.81 -15.23
N LEU A 186 -6.32 3.66 -14.64
CA LEU A 186 -5.91 4.81 -13.84
C LEU A 186 -6.81 4.96 -12.61
N ALA A 187 -6.17 5.10 -11.45
CA ALA A 187 -6.79 5.54 -10.22
C ALA A 187 -6.07 6.81 -9.75
N LEU A 188 -6.52 7.97 -10.25
CA LEU A 188 -5.92 9.27 -9.98
C LEU A 188 -6.84 10.09 -9.07
N THR A 189 -6.30 10.68 -8.02
CA THR A 189 -6.95 11.71 -7.21
C THR A 189 -6.23 13.03 -7.40
N VAL A 190 -6.99 14.06 -7.76
CA VAL A 190 -6.49 15.42 -7.93
C VAL A 190 -7.21 16.34 -6.94
N ALA A 191 -6.45 17.17 -6.23
CA ALA A 191 -6.98 18.32 -5.52
C ALA A 191 -6.38 19.61 -6.08
N ALA A 192 -7.20 20.65 -6.17
CA ALA A 192 -6.81 21.94 -6.74
C ALA A 192 -7.53 23.11 -6.05
N THR A 193 -6.92 24.29 -6.14
CA THR A 193 -7.59 25.59 -5.95
C THR A 193 -8.23 26.02 -7.28
N MET A 194 -8.79 27.22 -7.35
CA MET A 194 -9.34 27.76 -8.60
C MET A 194 -8.29 27.79 -9.73
N ASP A 195 -7.02 28.08 -9.41
CA ASP A 195 -5.99 28.36 -10.40
C ASP A 195 -4.86 27.33 -10.46
N LYS A 196 -4.60 26.58 -9.39
CA LYS A 196 -3.41 25.74 -9.23
C LYS A 196 -3.75 24.33 -8.73
N ILE A 197 -2.94 23.37 -9.12
CA ILE A 197 -2.99 22.00 -8.63
C ILE A 197 -2.24 21.91 -7.29
N VAL A 198 -2.88 21.40 -6.26
CA VAL A 198 -2.31 21.33 -4.90
C VAL A 198 -1.98 19.90 -4.44
N MET A 199 -2.54 18.88 -5.08
CA MET A 199 -2.23 17.49 -4.78
C MET A 199 -2.52 16.58 -5.98
N ILE A 200 -1.61 15.64 -6.22
CA ILE A 200 -1.75 14.55 -7.18
C ILE A 200 -1.35 13.26 -6.47
N GLU A 201 -2.21 12.26 -6.52
CA GLU A 201 -1.90 10.90 -6.10
C GLU A 201 -2.50 9.91 -7.09
N ALA A 202 -1.67 9.02 -7.65
CA ALA A 202 -2.12 8.07 -8.65
C ALA A 202 -1.54 6.68 -8.45
N GLY A 203 -2.35 5.68 -8.80
CA GLY A 203 -1.94 4.36 -9.23
C GLY A 203 -2.34 4.19 -10.69
N ALA A 204 -1.49 3.60 -11.52
CA ALA A 204 -1.75 3.50 -12.94
C ALA A 204 -1.19 2.21 -13.54
N ASN A 205 -1.84 1.71 -14.58
CA ASN A 205 -1.40 0.54 -15.32
C ASN A 205 -0.55 0.96 -16.53
N GLU A 206 0.66 1.50 -16.23
CA GLU A 206 1.63 1.98 -17.24
C GLU A 206 1.07 3.08 -18.16
N VAL A 207 0.40 4.08 -17.57
CA VAL A 207 -0.15 5.23 -18.29
C VAL A 207 0.98 6.20 -18.63
N ASP A 208 0.96 6.76 -19.86
CA ASP A 208 1.96 7.74 -20.32
C ASP A 208 1.76 9.12 -19.67
N GLU A 209 2.82 9.94 -19.72
CA GLU A 209 2.87 11.24 -19.09
C GLU A 209 1.87 12.25 -19.67
N ASP A 210 1.61 12.20 -20.97
CA ASP A 210 0.68 13.13 -21.65
C ASP A 210 -0.77 12.80 -21.28
N THR A 211 -1.14 11.53 -21.28
CA THR A 211 -2.46 11.05 -20.82
C THR A 211 -2.67 11.42 -19.34
N MET A 212 -1.65 11.24 -18.51
CA MET A 212 -1.71 11.63 -17.09
C MET A 212 -1.95 13.15 -16.92
N LEU A 213 -1.22 13.98 -17.65
CA LEU A 213 -1.40 15.44 -17.62
C LEU A 213 -2.80 15.87 -18.12
N ASN A 214 -3.31 15.21 -19.15
CA ASN A 214 -4.65 15.47 -19.64
C ASN A 214 -5.73 15.08 -18.63
N ALA A 215 -5.55 13.98 -17.91
CA ALA A 215 -6.43 13.56 -16.83
C ALA A 215 -6.46 14.59 -15.67
N ILE A 216 -5.29 15.13 -15.30
CA ILE A 216 -5.17 16.20 -14.30
C ILE A 216 -5.91 17.47 -14.76
N LYS A 217 -5.75 17.88 -16.01
CA LYS A 217 -6.46 19.04 -16.59
C LYS A 217 -7.97 18.84 -16.59
N ALA A 218 -8.46 17.65 -16.97
CA ALA A 218 -9.87 17.32 -16.96
C ALA A 218 -10.47 17.36 -15.54
N ALA A 219 -9.74 16.84 -14.55
CA ALA A 219 -10.12 16.94 -13.13
C ALA A 219 -10.26 18.41 -12.69
N HIS A 220 -9.31 19.26 -13.05
CA HIS A 220 -9.32 20.67 -12.63
C HIS A 220 -10.53 21.44 -13.15
N VAL A 221 -11.02 21.12 -14.36
CA VAL A 221 -12.26 21.70 -14.89
C VAL A 221 -13.46 21.44 -14.00
N GLU A 222 -13.61 20.22 -13.49
CA GLU A 222 -14.70 19.85 -12.58
C GLU A 222 -14.49 20.46 -11.19
N ILE A 223 -13.24 20.47 -10.69
CA ILE A 223 -12.88 21.06 -9.41
C ILE A 223 -13.26 22.54 -9.34
N LYS A 224 -13.05 23.32 -10.42
CA LYS A 224 -13.46 24.75 -10.50
C LYS A 224 -14.96 24.95 -10.27
N LYS A 225 -15.80 24.03 -10.75
CA LYS A 225 -17.25 24.11 -10.53
C LYS A 225 -17.60 23.92 -9.04
N ILE A 226 -16.97 22.92 -8.38
CA ILE A 226 -17.15 22.68 -6.95
C ILE A 226 -16.63 23.84 -6.11
N ILE A 227 -15.50 24.41 -6.45
CA ILE A 227 -14.97 25.60 -5.75
C ILE A 227 -15.93 26.79 -5.87
N THR A 228 -16.51 27.01 -7.05
CA THR A 228 -17.53 28.05 -7.25
C THR A 228 -18.75 27.81 -6.37
N PHE A 229 -19.21 26.56 -6.24
CA PHE A 229 -20.29 26.19 -5.35
C PHE A 229 -19.94 26.44 -3.87
N ILE A 230 -18.73 26.03 -3.43
CA ILE A 230 -18.25 26.29 -2.06
C ILE A 230 -18.21 27.79 -1.78
N ASN A 231 -17.66 28.59 -2.69
CA ASN A 231 -17.58 30.05 -2.56
C ASN A 231 -18.97 30.70 -2.41
N GLY A 232 -19.98 30.16 -3.09
CA GLY A 232 -21.38 30.59 -2.90
C GLY A 232 -21.87 30.36 -1.47
N ILE A 233 -21.55 29.22 -0.87
CA ILE A 233 -21.89 28.92 0.52
C ILE A 233 -21.09 29.81 1.48
N VAL A 234 -19.80 30.00 1.24
CA VAL A 234 -18.93 30.87 2.05
C VAL A 234 -19.42 32.31 2.02
N ALA A 235 -19.87 32.84 0.88
CA ALA A 235 -20.43 34.20 0.78
C ALA A 235 -21.68 34.37 1.64
N GLU A 236 -22.48 33.33 1.86
CA GLU A 236 -23.69 33.38 2.69
C GLU A 236 -23.44 33.09 4.17
N ARG A 237 -22.55 32.10 4.47
CA ARG A 237 -22.39 31.53 5.81
C ARG A 237 -21.00 31.71 6.41
N GLY A 238 -20.06 32.23 5.62
CA GLY A 238 -18.68 32.40 6.07
C GLY A 238 -18.59 33.34 7.27
N LYS A 239 -17.82 32.91 8.26
CA LYS A 239 -17.48 33.72 9.41
C LYS A 239 -16.23 34.57 9.10
N PRO A 240 -16.11 35.80 9.66
CA PRO A 240 -14.86 36.56 9.56
C PRO A 240 -13.70 35.76 10.12
N LYS A 241 -12.58 35.77 9.42
CA LYS A 241 -11.36 35.08 9.88
C LYS A 241 -10.80 35.81 11.09
N ILE A 242 -10.41 35.06 12.11
CA ILE A 242 -9.80 35.62 13.34
C ILE A 242 -8.33 35.91 13.10
N ASP A 243 -7.82 36.92 13.83
CA ASP A 243 -6.41 37.14 13.99
C ASP A 243 -5.81 36.07 14.90
N PHE A 244 -4.60 35.62 14.59
CA PHE A 244 -3.87 34.65 15.40
C PHE A 244 -2.56 35.23 15.88
N GLN A 245 -2.10 34.77 17.03
CA GLN A 245 -0.82 35.19 17.56
C GLN A 245 0.31 34.57 16.74
N VAL A 246 1.11 35.41 16.10
CA VAL A 246 2.34 35.02 15.44
C VAL A 246 3.38 34.70 16.50
N VAL A 247 3.78 33.41 16.58
CA VAL A 247 4.88 32.97 17.42
C VAL A 247 6.08 32.75 16.50
N GLY A 248 7.12 33.55 16.68
CA GLY A 248 8.29 33.43 15.81
C GLY A 248 9.40 34.39 16.16
N LEU A 249 10.52 34.15 15.49
CA LEU A 249 11.75 34.93 15.59
C LEU A 249 11.55 36.38 15.14
N ASP A 250 12.09 37.32 15.89
CA ASP A 250 12.20 38.70 15.48
C ASP A 250 13.00 38.81 14.18
N MET A 251 12.39 39.40 13.16
CA MET A 251 12.99 39.46 11.83
C MET A 251 14.15 40.43 11.75
N ASP A 252 14.22 41.48 12.59
CA ASP A 252 15.34 42.39 12.62
C ASP A 252 16.58 41.71 13.21
N VAL A 253 16.37 40.88 14.27
CA VAL A 253 17.43 40.02 14.83
C VAL A 253 17.89 39.00 13.79
N PHE A 254 16.94 38.37 13.06
CA PHE A 254 17.30 37.43 11.99
C PHE A 254 18.12 38.10 10.88
N HIS A 255 17.78 39.31 10.47
CA HIS A 255 18.51 40.04 9.43
C HIS A 255 19.92 40.39 9.87
N ALA A 256 20.12 40.78 11.13
CA ALA A 256 21.48 41.06 11.71
C ALA A 256 22.33 39.77 11.72
N ILE A 257 21.78 38.64 12.19
CA ILE A 257 22.42 37.34 12.16
C ILE A 257 22.81 36.94 10.74
N LYS A 258 21.88 37.09 9.80
CA LYS A 258 22.08 36.73 8.38
C LYS A 258 23.22 37.55 7.78
N GLU A 259 23.26 38.86 7.97
CA GLU A 259 24.30 39.71 7.43
C GLU A 259 25.68 39.29 7.94
N LYS A 260 25.79 38.88 9.20
CA LYS A 260 27.07 38.51 9.83
C LYS A 260 27.56 37.11 9.52
N TYR A 261 26.66 36.12 9.51
CA TYR A 261 26.99 34.68 9.47
C TYR A 261 26.70 33.98 8.14
N LEU A 262 26.22 34.71 7.10
CA LEU A 262 25.80 34.09 5.84
C LEU A 262 26.93 33.32 5.15
N ASP A 263 28.15 33.87 5.15
CA ASP A 263 29.28 33.22 4.47
C ASP A 263 29.78 31.99 5.26
N ASP A 264 29.67 31.98 6.58
CA ASP A 264 29.96 30.81 7.40
C ASP A 264 28.94 29.68 7.12
N PHE A 265 27.66 30.02 7.02
CA PHE A 265 26.63 29.05 6.63
C PHE A 265 26.85 28.49 5.22
N LYS A 266 27.20 29.33 4.24
CA LYS A 266 27.56 28.87 2.90
C LYS A 266 28.71 27.89 2.92
N ALA A 267 29.78 28.21 3.65
CA ALA A 267 30.93 27.33 3.76
C ALA A 267 30.60 25.98 4.43
N ALA A 268 29.79 26.00 5.49
CA ALA A 268 29.37 24.78 6.20
C ALA A 268 28.43 23.90 5.35
N MET A 269 27.62 24.48 4.48
CA MET A 269 26.65 23.79 3.66
C MET A 269 27.20 23.26 2.33
N ASP A 270 28.39 23.67 1.92
CA ASP A 270 29.00 23.26 0.63
C ASP A 270 29.66 21.88 0.76
N THR A 271 28.84 20.84 0.93
CA THR A 271 29.27 19.44 1.07
C THR A 271 28.16 18.47 0.67
N ASP A 272 28.55 17.33 0.13
CA ASP A 272 27.66 16.20 -0.18
C ASP A 272 27.35 15.30 1.04
N ASP A 273 28.13 15.41 2.12
CA ASP A 273 27.95 14.62 3.33
C ASP A 273 27.11 15.35 4.38
N LYS A 274 25.94 14.76 4.68
CA LYS A 274 25.02 15.27 5.71
C LYS A 274 25.70 15.42 7.07
N ASN A 275 26.51 14.44 7.50
CA ASN A 275 27.13 14.46 8.82
C ASN A 275 28.22 15.56 8.92
N VAL A 276 28.98 15.76 7.85
CA VAL A 276 29.98 16.84 7.76
C VAL A 276 29.28 18.19 7.83
N ARG A 277 28.20 18.39 7.10
CA ARG A 277 27.41 19.63 7.13
C ARG A 277 26.85 19.90 8.53
N ASP A 278 26.17 18.91 9.11
CA ASP A 278 25.51 19.06 10.41
C ASP A 278 26.56 19.36 11.51
N ALA A 279 27.74 18.72 11.47
CA ALA A 279 28.85 19.01 12.39
C ALA A 279 29.46 20.40 12.16
N ALA A 280 29.51 20.89 10.92
CA ALA A 280 30.07 22.22 10.62
C ALA A 280 29.11 23.37 11.03
N LEU A 281 27.81 23.11 11.08
CA LEU A 281 26.82 24.09 11.52
C LEU A 281 26.82 24.30 13.05
N LEU A 282 27.15 23.30 13.86
CA LEU A 282 27.11 23.37 15.32
C LEU A 282 27.95 24.55 15.89
N PRO A 283 29.25 24.71 15.56
CA PRO A 283 30.03 25.81 16.11
C PRO A 283 29.57 27.19 15.65
N ILE A 284 28.86 27.29 14.53
CA ILE A 284 28.26 28.54 14.06
C ILE A 284 27.05 28.87 14.94
N MET A 285 26.21 27.87 15.22
CA MET A 285 25.04 28.03 16.08
C MET A 285 25.45 28.36 17.53
N ASP A 286 26.52 27.74 18.06
CA ASP A 286 27.06 28.05 19.37
C ASP A 286 27.48 29.53 19.48
N LYS A 287 28.18 30.07 18.46
CA LYS A 287 28.56 31.49 18.41
C LYS A 287 27.37 32.42 18.38
N ILE A 288 26.32 32.05 17.60
CA ILE A 288 25.07 32.82 17.53
C ILE A 288 24.40 32.83 18.90
N ALA A 289 24.32 31.68 19.58
CA ALA A 289 23.75 31.58 20.93
C ALA A 289 24.48 32.41 21.96
N GLU A 290 25.83 32.45 21.90
CA GLU A 290 26.65 33.30 22.78
C GLU A 290 26.43 34.80 22.53
N GLU A 291 26.28 35.22 21.29
CA GLU A 291 26.11 36.63 20.92
C GLU A 291 24.67 37.14 21.12
N TYR A 292 23.67 36.24 20.99
CA TYR A 292 22.24 36.54 21.15
C TYR A 292 21.61 35.73 22.29
N PRO A 293 22.00 35.99 23.57
CA PRO A 293 21.62 35.15 24.71
C PRO A 293 20.10 35.20 25.02
N ASP A 294 19.36 36.14 24.46
CA ASP A 294 17.90 36.26 24.62
C ASP A 294 17.13 35.31 23.70
N LEU A 295 17.79 34.68 22.73
CA LEU A 295 17.17 33.69 21.86
C LEU A 295 16.96 32.38 22.61
N THR A 296 15.73 31.82 22.50
CA THR A 296 15.42 30.48 23.01
C THR A 296 16.04 29.41 22.09
N GLU A 297 16.11 28.16 22.56
CA GLU A 297 16.51 27.00 21.72
C GLU A 297 15.61 26.89 20.44
N ALA A 298 14.31 27.12 20.59
CA ALA A 298 13.38 27.14 19.44
C ALA A 298 13.66 28.28 18.46
N ASP A 299 14.10 29.46 18.94
CA ASP A 299 14.49 30.58 18.07
C ASP A 299 15.78 30.26 17.31
N LEU A 300 16.76 29.64 17.98
CA LEU A 300 18.01 29.18 17.35
C LEU A 300 17.75 28.12 16.27
N ASP A 301 16.89 27.17 16.51
CA ASP A 301 16.46 26.19 15.51
C ASP A 301 15.82 26.88 14.30
N LEU A 302 14.97 27.88 14.55
CA LEU A 302 14.34 28.66 13.49
C LEU A 302 15.35 29.53 12.72
N VAL A 303 16.36 30.08 13.37
CA VAL A 303 17.50 30.78 12.73
C VAL A 303 18.21 29.81 11.80
N SER A 304 18.63 28.65 12.31
CA SER A 304 19.31 27.61 11.53
C SER A 304 18.48 27.21 10.30
N TYR A 305 17.19 26.92 10.50
CA TYR A 305 16.27 26.59 9.40
C TYR A 305 16.19 27.70 8.33
N LYS A 306 15.96 28.96 8.75
CA LYS A 306 15.82 30.10 7.83
C LYS A 306 17.13 30.38 7.07
N MET A 307 18.28 30.27 7.74
CA MET A 307 19.60 30.45 7.13
C MET A 307 19.90 29.39 6.07
N GLN A 308 19.74 28.12 6.42
CA GLN A 308 19.91 27.00 5.47
C GLN A 308 18.97 27.15 4.29
N LYS A 309 17.69 27.46 4.55
CA LYS A 309 16.69 27.69 3.51
C LYS A 309 17.11 28.83 2.58
N TYR A 310 17.62 29.91 3.11
CA TYR A 310 18.09 31.05 2.30
C TYR A 310 19.26 30.64 1.40
N VAL A 311 20.27 29.93 1.95
CA VAL A 311 21.44 29.49 1.18
C VAL A 311 21.04 28.54 0.05
N VAL A 312 20.28 27.48 0.36
CA VAL A 312 19.83 26.49 -0.64
C VAL A 312 19.06 27.17 -1.79
N ARG A 313 18.13 28.07 -1.43
CA ARG A 313 17.27 28.72 -2.45
C ARG A 313 18.05 29.70 -3.31
N ARG A 314 19.00 30.47 -2.73
CA ARG A 314 19.86 31.38 -3.51
C ARG A 314 20.78 30.62 -4.44
N TRP A 315 21.45 29.56 -3.94
CA TRP A 315 22.30 28.76 -4.80
C TRP A 315 21.56 28.17 -5.98
N LEU A 316 20.37 27.65 -5.78
CA LEU A 316 19.58 27.04 -6.85
C LEU A 316 19.05 28.10 -7.83
N LEU A 317 18.39 29.16 -7.34
CA LEU A 317 17.74 30.16 -8.21
C LEU A 317 18.69 31.12 -8.89
N ASP A 318 19.81 31.49 -8.25
CA ASP A 318 20.72 32.54 -8.73
C ASP A 318 21.97 31.94 -9.39
N GLU A 319 22.47 30.79 -8.90
CA GLU A 319 23.73 30.21 -9.34
C GLU A 319 23.55 28.86 -10.08
N GLY A 320 22.36 28.26 -10.04
CA GLY A 320 22.11 26.90 -10.57
C GLY A 320 22.94 25.82 -9.83
N LYS A 321 23.44 26.13 -8.62
CA LYS A 321 24.28 25.26 -7.81
C LYS A 321 23.45 24.46 -6.83
N ARG A 322 23.69 23.15 -6.73
CA ARG A 322 23.16 22.28 -5.69
C ARG A 322 24.15 22.14 -4.54
N VAL A 323 23.65 21.83 -3.34
CA VAL A 323 24.49 21.71 -2.10
C VAL A 323 25.58 20.65 -2.21
N ASP A 324 25.39 19.62 -3.04
CA ASP A 324 26.33 18.53 -3.28
C ASP A 324 27.14 18.70 -4.59
N GLY A 325 27.04 19.84 -5.22
CA GLY A 325 27.78 20.16 -6.43
C GLY A 325 27.23 19.56 -7.72
N ARG A 326 26.16 18.76 -7.66
CA ARG A 326 25.50 18.17 -8.85
C ARG A 326 24.85 19.25 -9.72
N GLY A 327 24.74 18.94 -11.02
CA GLY A 327 23.84 19.67 -11.91
C GLY A 327 22.36 19.41 -11.58
N ILE A 328 21.47 20.33 -12.00
CA ILE A 328 20.02 20.28 -11.69
C ILE A 328 19.32 19.00 -12.20
N ASN A 329 19.84 18.36 -13.23
CA ASN A 329 19.31 17.11 -13.81
C ASN A 329 20.17 15.89 -13.49
N GLU A 330 21.16 16.04 -12.64
CA GLU A 330 22.08 14.97 -12.27
C GLU A 330 21.54 14.15 -11.10
N ILE A 331 21.61 12.82 -11.24
CA ILE A 331 21.20 11.86 -10.22
C ILE A 331 22.40 11.56 -9.33
N ARG A 332 22.18 11.36 -8.02
CA ARG A 332 23.21 10.91 -7.06
C ARG A 332 23.85 9.60 -7.52
N PRO A 333 25.06 9.24 -7.07
CA PRO A 333 25.63 7.93 -7.31
C PRO A 333 24.66 6.82 -6.89
N LEU A 334 24.43 5.85 -7.80
CA LEU A 334 23.48 4.76 -7.61
C LEU A 334 24.21 3.43 -7.56
N ALA A 335 23.74 2.51 -6.71
CA ALA A 335 24.15 1.11 -6.68
C ALA A 335 22.95 0.20 -6.41
N ALA A 336 22.98 -1.01 -6.96
CA ALA A 336 21.96 -2.03 -6.75
C ALA A 336 22.62 -3.39 -6.53
N GLU A 337 22.04 -4.19 -5.63
CA GLU A 337 22.52 -5.55 -5.33
C GLU A 337 21.32 -6.46 -5.08
N VAL A 338 21.47 -7.77 -5.38
CA VAL A 338 20.47 -8.81 -5.13
C VAL A 338 21.09 -10.01 -4.41
N GLY A 339 20.26 -10.83 -3.76
CA GLY A 339 20.72 -12.07 -3.12
C GLY A 339 21.55 -11.84 -1.86
N ILE A 340 21.38 -10.73 -1.16
CA ILE A 340 22.19 -10.32 -0.01
C ILE A 340 21.97 -11.21 1.21
N LEU A 341 20.71 -11.60 1.45
CA LEU A 341 20.32 -12.37 2.63
C LEU A 341 20.09 -13.83 2.28
N PRO A 342 20.82 -14.79 2.89
CA PRO A 342 20.86 -16.18 2.41
C PRO A 342 19.60 -16.99 2.72
N ARG A 343 18.75 -16.56 3.63
CA ARG A 343 17.59 -17.34 4.11
C ARG A 343 16.24 -16.81 3.61
N VAL A 344 16.17 -15.58 3.12
CA VAL A 344 14.95 -14.99 2.56
C VAL A 344 14.64 -15.57 1.18
N HIS A 345 13.44 -15.34 0.67
CA HIS A 345 13.05 -15.85 -0.64
C HIS A 345 13.60 -15.00 -1.78
N GLY A 346 13.79 -13.70 -1.54
CA GLY A 346 14.50 -12.77 -2.40
C GLY A 346 14.90 -11.53 -1.60
N SER A 347 15.97 -10.86 -2.01
CA SER A 347 16.41 -9.60 -1.40
C SER A 347 17.05 -8.69 -2.43
N GLY A 348 16.78 -7.40 -2.31
CA GLY A 348 17.35 -6.35 -3.14
C GLY A 348 17.74 -5.15 -2.31
N MET A 349 18.94 -4.64 -2.50
CA MET A 349 19.40 -3.39 -1.90
C MET A 349 19.55 -2.34 -2.98
N PHE A 350 19.03 -1.16 -2.71
CA PHE A 350 19.19 0.00 -3.58
C PHE A 350 19.80 1.16 -2.79
N THR A 351 20.90 1.67 -3.30
CA THR A 351 21.65 2.79 -2.72
C THR A 351 21.58 4.00 -3.65
N ARG A 352 21.32 5.17 -3.08
CA ARG A 352 21.21 6.46 -3.76
C ARG A 352 21.94 7.52 -2.94
N GLY A 353 23.22 7.79 -3.25
CA GLY A 353 24.09 8.58 -2.38
C GLY A 353 24.08 8.01 -0.96
N GLN A 354 23.77 8.81 0.04
CA GLN A 354 23.65 8.37 1.42
C GLN A 354 22.30 7.68 1.77
N THR A 355 21.38 7.54 0.84
CA THR A 355 20.12 6.81 1.07
C THR A 355 20.29 5.35 0.68
N GLN A 356 19.94 4.43 1.58
CA GLN A 356 20.06 2.99 1.38
C GLN A 356 18.83 2.25 1.89
N VAL A 357 18.24 1.40 1.06
CA VAL A 357 17.07 0.58 1.39
C VAL A 357 17.34 -0.87 1.03
N LEU A 358 17.15 -1.76 1.99
CA LEU A 358 17.15 -3.21 1.79
C LEU A 358 15.72 -3.71 1.79
N THR A 359 15.28 -4.29 0.67
CA THR A 359 13.97 -4.92 0.59
C THR A 359 14.09 -6.43 0.57
N THR A 360 13.26 -7.10 1.34
CA THR A 360 13.10 -8.56 1.33
C THR A 360 11.78 -8.93 0.70
N CYS A 361 11.75 -10.06 -0.02
CA CYS A 361 10.55 -10.67 -0.56
C CYS A 361 10.32 -12.02 0.11
N THR A 362 9.10 -12.26 0.60
CA THR A 362 8.64 -13.52 1.17
C THR A 362 7.41 -14.01 0.41
N LEU A 363 7.44 -15.26 -0.01
CA LEU A 363 6.35 -15.93 -0.71
C LEU A 363 5.62 -16.84 0.26
N GLY A 364 4.30 -16.76 0.28
CA GLY A 364 3.40 -17.57 1.12
C GLY A 364 2.27 -18.19 0.31
N GLY A 365 1.44 -18.99 0.97
CA GLY A 365 0.20 -19.51 0.37
C GLY A 365 -0.96 -18.52 0.45
N THR A 366 -2.07 -18.82 -0.24
CA THR A 366 -3.28 -17.97 -0.26
C THR A 366 -3.87 -17.70 1.13
N LYS A 367 -3.66 -18.60 2.10
CA LYS A 367 -4.05 -18.40 3.51
C LYS A 367 -3.25 -17.31 4.23
N ASP A 368 -2.11 -16.92 3.68
CA ASP A 368 -1.25 -15.86 4.23
C ASP A 368 -1.66 -14.46 3.69
N ASN A 369 -2.72 -14.36 2.87
CA ASN A 369 -3.28 -13.08 2.41
C ASN A 369 -3.68 -12.22 3.61
N GLN A 370 -3.44 -10.93 3.48
CA GLN A 370 -3.90 -9.96 4.48
C GLN A 370 -5.43 -9.85 4.44
N LEU A 371 -6.07 -10.02 5.60
CA LEU A 371 -7.52 -9.79 5.73
C LEU A 371 -7.80 -8.29 5.76
N MET A 372 -8.79 -7.85 4.98
CA MET A 372 -9.24 -6.47 4.92
C MET A 372 -10.54 -6.33 5.74
N ASP A 373 -10.58 -5.37 6.66
CA ASP A 373 -11.76 -5.04 7.48
C ASP A 373 -12.01 -3.53 7.39
N ASP A 374 -12.22 -3.05 6.16
CA ASP A 374 -12.50 -1.66 5.81
C ASP A 374 -13.83 -1.54 5.03
N LEU A 375 -14.13 -0.37 4.48
CA LEU A 375 -15.37 -0.14 3.72
C LEU A 375 -15.35 -0.70 2.29
N THR A 376 -14.25 -1.32 1.83
CA THR A 376 -14.20 -1.94 0.51
C THR A 376 -14.91 -3.30 0.48
N ASP A 377 -15.20 -3.79 -0.74
CA ASP A 377 -15.71 -5.14 -0.97
C ASP A 377 -14.58 -6.19 -0.98
N GLU A 378 -13.32 -5.76 -1.06
CA GLU A 378 -12.16 -6.64 -1.03
C GLU A 378 -11.99 -7.23 0.38
N GLN A 379 -12.05 -8.53 0.48
CA GLN A 379 -11.87 -9.23 1.75
C GLN A 379 -10.43 -9.55 2.06
N THR A 380 -9.59 -9.66 1.03
CA THR A 380 -8.18 -10.05 1.16
C THR A 380 -7.28 -9.29 0.19
N LYS A 381 -6.05 -9.03 0.63
CA LYS A 381 -4.99 -8.45 -0.19
C LYS A 381 -3.84 -9.45 -0.33
N ARG A 382 -3.47 -9.80 -1.56
CA ARG A 382 -2.44 -10.79 -1.90
C ARG A 382 -1.02 -10.23 -1.89
N TYR A 383 -0.85 -8.99 -2.38
CA TYR A 383 0.43 -8.28 -2.34
C TYR A 383 0.45 -7.34 -1.16
N ILE A 384 1.45 -7.48 -0.31
CA ILE A 384 1.62 -6.73 0.92
C ILE A 384 2.98 -6.05 0.89
N HIS A 385 3.02 -4.73 1.04
CA HIS A 385 4.27 -4.00 1.09
C HIS A 385 4.39 -3.21 2.40
N HIS A 386 5.36 -3.57 3.24
CA HIS A 386 5.68 -2.85 4.47
C HIS A 386 6.96 -2.03 4.31
N TYR A 387 7.00 -0.90 4.97
CA TYR A 387 8.11 0.03 4.96
C TYR A 387 8.46 0.43 6.39
N ASN A 388 9.71 0.21 6.79
CA ASN A 388 10.21 0.51 8.11
C ASN A 388 11.28 1.61 8.04
N PHE A 389 11.12 2.63 8.88
CA PHE A 389 12.04 3.75 8.97
C PHE A 389 12.55 3.90 10.40
N PRO A 390 13.57 3.13 10.81
CA PRO A 390 14.12 3.19 12.16
C PRO A 390 14.90 4.48 12.42
N PRO A 391 14.97 4.95 13.68
CA PRO A 391 15.65 6.19 14.03
C PRO A 391 17.13 6.26 13.61
N TYR A 392 17.83 5.13 13.65
CA TYR A 392 19.23 5.08 13.22
C TYR A 392 19.43 5.43 11.72
N ALA A 393 18.39 5.30 10.90
CA ALA A 393 18.48 5.64 9.48
C ALA A 393 18.76 7.14 9.22
N VAL A 394 18.48 8.00 10.20
CA VAL A 394 18.81 9.44 10.19
C VAL A 394 19.78 9.84 11.29
N GLY A 395 20.38 8.88 11.99
CA GLY A 395 21.36 9.13 13.06
C GLY A 395 20.74 9.48 14.42
N GLU A 396 19.43 9.25 14.63
CA GLU A 396 18.76 9.55 15.89
C GLU A 396 18.94 8.42 16.92
N ALA A 397 19.39 8.77 18.12
CA ALA A 397 19.58 7.85 19.25
C ALA A 397 18.27 7.70 20.06
N ARG A 398 17.27 7.02 19.50
CA ARG A 398 15.99 6.71 20.17
C ARG A 398 15.52 5.29 19.87
N ALA A 399 14.65 4.77 20.73
CA ALA A 399 14.08 3.45 20.51
C ALA A 399 13.14 3.43 19.30
N PRO A 400 13.14 2.34 18.50
CA PRO A 400 12.17 2.14 17.42
C PRO A 400 10.74 2.16 17.97
N ARG A 401 9.83 2.69 17.19
CA ARG A 401 8.38 2.71 17.48
C ARG A 401 7.62 2.00 16.37
N SER A 402 6.34 1.72 16.61
CA SER A 402 5.45 1.23 15.56
C SER A 402 5.41 2.21 14.38
N PRO A 403 5.24 1.72 13.14
CA PRO A 403 5.14 2.58 11.97
C PRO A 403 4.08 3.66 12.13
N GLY A 404 4.46 4.90 11.85
CA GLY A 404 3.56 6.05 11.87
C GLY A 404 2.87 6.24 10.51
N ARG A 405 2.07 7.31 10.40
CA ARG A 405 1.32 7.64 9.16
C ARG A 405 2.23 7.85 7.95
N ARG A 406 3.48 8.33 8.16
CA ARG A 406 4.45 8.57 7.07
C ARG A 406 4.95 7.25 6.51
N GLU A 407 5.33 6.32 7.36
CA GLU A 407 5.81 4.98 6.97
C GLU A 407 4.73 4.19 6.23
N ILE A 408 3.48 4.24 6.72
CA ILE A 408 2.33 3.63 6.04
C ILE A 408 2.15 4.24 4.64
N GLY A 409 2.24 5.57 4.51
CA GLY A 409 2.13 6.26 3.22
C GLY A 409 3.25 5.91 2.23
N HIS A 410 4.50 5.73 2.70
CA HIS A 410 5.63 5.33 1.87
C HIS A 410 5.52 3.87 1.42
N GLY A 411 5.07 2.97 2.31
CA GLY A 411 4.77 1.58 1.98
C GLY A 411 3.70 1.47 0.90
N ALA A 412 2.58 2.18 1.08
CA ALA A 412 1.48 2.21 0.12
C ALA A 412 1.88 2.77 -1.26
N LEU A 413 2.79 3.76 -1.32
CA LEU A 413 3.32 4.25 -2.59
C LEU A 413 4.13 3.18 -3.32
N ALA A 414 5.01 2.46 -2.62
CA ALA A 414 5.80 1.39 -3.21
C ALA A 414 4.91 0.20 -3.61
N GLU A 415 3.91 -0.14 -2.80
CA GLU A 415 2.92 -1.17 -3.12
C GLU A 415 2.19 -0.82 -4.44
N ARG A 416 1.63 0.37 -4.51
CA ARG A 416 0.89 0.88 -5.68
C ARG A 416 1.75 0.89 -6.93
N ALA A 417 3.03 1.23 -6.82
CA ALA A 417 3.96 1.26 -7.95
C ALA A 417 4.20 -0.12 -8.56
N LEU A 418 4.12 -1.20 -7.77
CA LEU A 418 4.46 -2.56 -8.20
C LEU A 418 3.24 -3.42 -8.56
N VAL A 419 2.07 -3.16 -7.98
CA VAL A 419 0.83 -3.91 -8.27
C VAL A 419 0.59 -4.10 -9.77
N PRO A 420 0.75 -3.08 -10.65
CA PRO A 420 0.46 -3.23 -12.08
C PRO A 420 1.38 -4.19 -12.83
N VAL A 421 2.53 -4.55 -12.26
CA VAL A 421 3.50 -5.45 -12.91
C VAL A 421 3.52 -6.86 -12.32
N LEU A 422 2.76 -7.10 -11.26
CA LEU A 422 2.68 -8.43 -10.65
C LEU A 422 1.93 -9.43 -11.55
N PRO A 423 2.33 -10.71 -11.53
CA PRO A 423 1.60 -11.76 -12.23
C PRO A 423 0.21 -11.99 -11.62
N SER A 424 -0.71 -12.53 -12.39
CA SER A 424 -2.03 -12.96 -11.89
C SER A 424 -1.91 -14.09 -10.85
N LEU A 425 -2.99 -14.36 -10.11
CA LEU A 425 -3.02 -15.49 -9.17
C LEU A 425 -2.92 -16.84 -9.91
N GLU A 426 -3.42 -16.91 -11.12
CA GLU A 426 -3.38 -18.11 -11.96
C GLU A 426 -1.96 -18.42 -12.44
N GLU A 427 -1.20 -17.37 -12.81
CA GLU A 427 0.19 -17.51 -13.27
C GLU A 427 1.16 -17.76 -12.11
N PHE A 428 0.91 -17.12 -10.95
CA PHE A 428 1.80 -17.20 -9.81
C PHE A 428 0.99 -17.24 -8.50
N PRO A 429 0.58 -18.42 -8.03
CA PRO A 429 -0.40 -18.61 -6.95
C PRO A 429 0.18 -18.37 -5.55
N TYR A 430 0.89 -17.26 -5.34
CA TYR A 430 1.52 -16.92 -4.08
C TYR A 430 0.94 -15.64 -3.50
N THR A 431 0.83 -15.59 -2.18
CA THR A 431 0.87 -14.34 -1.41
C THR A 431 2.28 -13.81 -1.44
N ILE A 432 2.44 -12.54 -1.78
CA ILE A 432 3.75 -11.89 -1.90
C ILE A 432 3.84 -10.81 -0.83
N ARG A 433 4.85 -10.89 0.05
CA ARG A 433 5.11 -9.85 1.04
C ARG A 433 6.50 -9.27 0.84
N CYS A 434 6.57 -7.98 0.50
CA CYS A 434 7.80 -7.21 0.52
C CYS A 434 7.91 -6.39 1.81
N VAL A 435 9.13 -6.29 2.33
CA VAL A 435 9.43 -5.42 3.47
C VAL A 435 10.67 -4.61 3.12
N SER A 436 10.51 -3.30 3.05
CA SER A 436 11.61 -2.35 2.83
C SER A 436 12.12 -1.81 4.16
N GLU A 437 13.35 -2.17 4.50
CA GLU A 437 14.10 -1.67 5.67
C GLU A 437 14.98 -0.51 5.23
N VAL A 438 14.72 0.68 5.76
CA VAL A 438 15.56 1.84 5.52
C VAL A 438 16.80 1.76 6.40
N LEU A 439 17.97 1.59 5.79
CA LEU A 439 19.24 1.48 6.49
C LEU A 439 19.88 2.85 6.70
N SER A 440 19.72 3.76 5.74
CA SER A 440 20.18 5.15 5.82
C SER A 440 19.28 6.03 4.96
N SER A 441 19.08 7.30 5.34
CA SER A 441 18.20 8.22 4.61
C SER A 441 18.77 9.64 4.53
N ASN A 442 18.92 10.12 3.30
CA ASN A 442 19.16 11.52 2.93
C ASN A 442 18.27 11.93 1.76
N GLY A 443 16.93 11.74 1.91
CA GLY A 443 15.91 12.08 0.91
C GLY A 443 15.62 11.00 -0.13
N SER A 444 14.45 11.05 -0.74
CA SER A 444 13.94 10.13 -1.79
C SER A 444 13.90 8.65 -1.39
N THR A 445 13.70 8.35 -0.11
CA THR A 445 13.78 7.00 0.45
C THR A 445 12.67 6.08 -0.05
N SER A 446 11.44 6.58 -0.23
CA SER A 446 10.33 5.80 -0.81
C SER A 446 10.60 5.38 -2.26
N GLN A 447 11.34 6.20 -3.01
CA GLN A 447 11.74 5.88 -4.38
C GLN A 447 12.84 4.80 -4.42
N ALA A 448 13.76 4.82 -3.46
CA ALA A 448 14.72 3.73 -3.27
C ALA A 448 14.01 2.41 -2.88
N SER A 449 12.93 2.49 -2.08
CA SER A 449 12.08 1.35 -1.73
C SER A 449 11.41 0.71 -2.97
N ILE A 450 10.90 1.50 -3.92
CA ILE A 450 10.36 0.99 -5.19
C ILE A 450 11.43 0.21 -5.97
N CYS A 451 12.63 0.78 -6.12
CA CYS A 451 13.74 0.12 -6.83
C CYS A 451 14.20 -1.17 -6.10
N GLY A 452 14.36 -1.10 -4.77
CA GLY A 452 14.73 -2.25 -3.94
C GLY A 452 13.70 -3.38 -4.00
N SER A 453 12.41 -3.03 -4.08
CA SER A 453 11.33 -4.01 -4.19
C SER A 453 11.29 -4.68 -5.56
N THR A 454 11.53 -3.94 -6.65
CA THR A 454 11.73 -4.53 -7.98
C THR A 454 12.86 -5.56 -7.95
N LEU A 455 14.01 -5.21 -7.38
CA LEU A 455 15.15 -6.12 -7.24
C LEU A 455 14.81 -7.36 -6.41
N ALA A 456 14.14 -7.19 -5.26
CA ALA A 456 13.76 -8.28 -4.38
C ALA A 456 12.72 -9.23 -5.01
N LEU A 457 11.76 -8.72 -5.76
CA LEU A 457 10.77 -9.52 -6.49
C LEU A 457 11.43 -10.34 -7.59
N MET A 458 12.32 -9.72 -8.37
CA MET A 458 13.06 -10.41 -9.44
C MET A 458 14.03 -11.46 -8.88
N ASP A 459 14.70 -11.17 -7.75
CA ASP A 459 15.58 -12.11 -7.04
C ASP A 459 14.81 -13.29 -6.45
N ALA A 460 13.55 -13.06 -6.01
CA ALA A 460 12.65 -14.11 -5.53
C ALA A 460 12.11 -15.03 -6.65
N GLY A 461 12.30 -14.69 -7.92
CA GLY A 461 11.72 -15.40 -9.04
C GLY A 461 10.24 -15.08 -9.30
N VAL A 462 9.73 -13.95 -8.79
CA VAL A 462 8.39 -13.48 -9.12
C VAL A 462 8.38 -12.99 -10.57
N PRO A 463 7.57 -13.56 -11.47
CA PRO A 463 7.59 -13.23 -12.90
C PRO A 463 6.85 -11.91 -13.17
N ILE A 464 7.40 -10.78 -12.64
CA ILE A 464 6.86 -9.45 -12.92
C ILE A 464 6.97 -9.15 -14.41
N LYS A 465 5.93 -8.51 -14.99
CA LYS A 465 5.91 -8.22 -16.44
C LYS A 465 6.96 -7.21 -16.88
N ALA A 466 7.40 -6.34 -15.97
CA ALA A 466 8.48 -5.37 -16.23
C ALA A 466 9.05 -4.84 -14.90
N PRO A 467 10.34 -4.47 -14.86
CA PRO A 467 10.91 -3.79 -13.71
C PRO A 467 10.34 -2.36 -13.56
N VAL A 468 10.21 -1.92 -12.32
CA VAL A 468 9.73 -0.58 -11.95
C VAL A 468 10.86 0.18 -11.25
N ALA A 469 11.07 1.42 -11.65
CA ALA A 469 11.98 2.33 -10.95
C ALA A 469 11.25 3.56 -10.43
N GLY A 470 11.71 4.07 -9.28
CA GLY A 470 11.20 5.27 -8.65
C GLY A 470 12.23 6.40 -8.65
N ILE A 471 11.77 7.63 -8.89
CA ILE A 471 12.59 8.83 -8.82
C ILE A 471 11.74 10.03 -8.37
N SER A 472 12.38 11.05 -7.80
CA SER A 472 11.71 12.28 -7.38
C SER A 472 12.24 13.50 -8.15
N CYS A 473 11.37 14.50 -8.29
CA CYS A 473 11.68 15.82 -8.79
C CYS A 473 11.28 16.87 -7.76
N GLY A 474 12.19 17.77 -7.42
CA GLY A 474 11.95 18.88 -6.53
C GLY A 474 11.64 20.17 -7.28
N LEU A 475 11.25 21.19 -6.52
CA LEU A 475 10.95 22.52 -7.03
C LEU A 475 11.39 23.59 -6.03
N ILE A 476 11.91 24.68 -6.55
CA ILE A 476 12.06 25.95 -5.81
C ILE A 476 11.41 27.07 -6.64
N THR A 477 10.62 27.91 -5.98
CA THR A 477 9.91 29.03 -6.60
C THR A 477 10.19 30.34 -5.87
N GLU A 478 10.24 31.45 -6.59
CA GLU A 478 10.28 32.79 -6.00
C GLU A 478 9.61 33.79 -6.96
N GLY A 479 8.39 34.23 -6.63
CA GLY A 479 7.55 34.97 -7.54
C GLY A 479 7.27 34.14 -8.79
N ASP A 480 7.58 34.72 -9.95
CA ASP A 480 7.39 34.05 -11.25
C ASP A 480 8.58 33.14 -11.64
N ARG A 481 9.70 33.18 -10.88
CA ARG A 481 10.87 32.34 -11.15
C ARG A 481 10.65 30.97 -10.51
N TRP A 482 10.99 29.93 -11.21
CA TRP A 482 10.98 28.59 -10.68
C TRP A 482 12.07 27.73 -11.31
N MET A 483 12.49 26.69 -10.59
CA MET A 483 13.46 25.71 -11.03
C MET A 483 13.08 24.33 -10.49
N THR A 484 12.99 23.35 -11.37
CA THR A 484 12.85 21.95 -10.98
C THR A 484 14.22 21.28 -10.95
N MET A 485 14.39 20.29 -10.06
CA MET A 485 15.63 19.54 -9.91
C MET A 485 15.36 18.05 -9.75
N LEU A 486 16.12 17.21 -10.45
CA LEU A 486 15.96 15.76 -10.41
C LEU A 486 16.67 15.16 -9.21
N ASP A 487 16.10 14.10 -8.61
CA ASP A 487 16.67 13.33 -7.50
C ASP A 487 17.09 14.20 -6.31
N ILE A 488 16.10 14.75 -5.62
CA ILE A 488 16.34 15.63 -4.45
C ILE A 488 16.90 14.85 -3.27
N GLN A 489 17.85 15.48 -2.57
CA GLN A 489 18.33 15.02 -1.28
C GLN A 489 17.57 15.67 -0.12
N GLY A 490 17.86 15.21 1.12
CA GLY A 490 17.11 15.61 2.31
C GLY A 490 17.01 17.13 2.54
N VAL A 491 18.11 17.87 2.40
CA VAL A 491 18.12 19.33 2.61
C VAL A 491 17.36 20.07 1.50
N GLU A 492 17.37 19.55 0.28
CA GLU A 492 16.61 20.10 -0.84
C GLU A 492 15.12 19.83 -0.70
N ASP A 493 14.73 18.62 -0.23
CA ASP A 493 13.34 18.32 0.16
C ASP A 493 12.91 19.24 1.30
N PHE A 494 13.72 19.38 2.36
CA PHE A 494 13.35 20.15 3.55
C PHE A 494 13.12 21.64 3.27
N HIS A 495 13.95 22.26 2.43
CA HIS A 495 13.89 23.68 2.10
C HIS A 495 13.22 24.00 0.73
N GLY A 496 12.90 22.96 -0.05
CA GLY A 496 12.18 23.07 -1.32
C GLY A 496 10.68 23.27 -1.17
N ASP A 497 10.04 23.46 -2.30
CA ASP A 497 8.61 23.76 -2.41
C ASP A 497 7.77 22.56 -2.86
N MET A 498 8.41 21.53 -3.45
CA MET A 498 7.74 20.33 -3.96
C MET A 498 8.66 19.10 -3.83
N ASP A 499 8.05 17.96 -3.51
CA ASP A 499 8.59 16.61 -3.68
C ASP A 499 7.62 15.81 -4.56
N PHE A 500 7.96 15.71 -5.85
CA PHE A 500 7.16 15.05 -6.87
C PHE A 500 7.75 13.67 -7.17
N LYS A 501 7.05 12.63 -6.73
CA LYS A 501 7.50 11.23 -6.78
C LYS A 501 6.80 10.48 -7.90
N VAL A 502 7.58 9.83 -8.77
CA VAL A 502 7.06 9.00 -9.86
C VAL A 502 7.70 7.63 -9.83
N GLY A 503 6.87 6.60 -9.81
CA GLY A 503 7.25 5.21 -10.08
C GLY A 503 6.72 4.77 -11.43
N GLY A 504 7.45 3.91 -12.14
CA GLY A 504 6.98 3.37 -13.42
C GLY A 504 7.95 2.43 -14.09
N THR A 505 7.44 1.77 -15.12
CA THR A 505 8.20 0.90 -16.03
C THR A 505 8.81 1.74 -17.15
N ARG A 506 9.44 1.09 -18.12
CA ARG A 506 9.86 1.74 -19.37
C ARG A 506 8.68 2.28 -20.18
N LYS A 507 7.53 1.63 -20.11
CA LYS A 507 6.35 1.93 -20.91
C LYS A 507 5.56 3.13 -20.38
N GLY A 508 5.40 3.24 -19.06
CA GLY A 508 4.60 4.30 -18.46
C GLY A 508 4.67 4.33 -16.94
N ILE A 509 3.89 5.24 -16.39
CA ILE A 509 3.77 5.52 -14.95
C ILE A 509 2.94 4.42 -14.28
N THR A 510 3.36 3.97 -13.10
CA THR A 510 2.60 3.06 -12.26
C THR A 510 2.15 3.72 -10.94
N ALA A 511 2.87 4.72 -10.44
CA ALA A 511 2.45 5.48 -9.26
C ALA A 511 2.97 6.90 -9.27
N ILE A 512 2.18 7.81 -8.71
CA ILE A 512 2.56 9.21 -8.43
C ILE A 512 2.18 9.55 -7.00
N GLN A 513 3.03 10.36 -6.36
CA GLN A 513 2.69 11.08 -5.14
C GLN A 513 3.37 12.45 -5.18
N MET A 514 2.59 13.51 -4.97
CA MET A 514 3.06 14.89 -4.92
C MET A 514 2.83 15.48 -3.54
N ASP A 515 3.88 16.00 -2.94
CA ASP A 515 3.85 16.80 -1.71
C ASP A 515 4.36 18.21 -2.02
N ILE A 516 3.63 19.25 -1.60
CA ILE A 516 4.01 20.65 -1.81
C ILE A 516 3.98 21.45 -0.51
N LYS A 517 4.72 22.56 -0.48
CA LYS A 517 4.81 23.50 0.65
C LYS A 517 4.39 24.93 0.25
N ILE A 518 3.82 25.06 -0.94
CA ILE A 518 3.30 26.30 -1.53
C ILE A 518 1.83 26.15 -1.90
N ASP A 519 1.20 27.21 -2.36
CA ASP A 519 -0.23 27.29 -2.68
C ASP A 519 -0.68 26.55 -3.95
N GLY A 520 0.24 25.84 -4.62
CA GLY A 520 -0.06 24.99 -5.77
C GLY A 520 0.92 25.13 -6.93
N LEU A 521 0.72 24.29 -7.95
CA LEU A 521 1.56 24.16 -9.14
C LEU A 521 0.79 24.54 -10.39
N THR A 522 1.52 25.11 -11.38
CA THR A 522 1.04 25.28 -12.75
C THR A 522 1.21 23.99 -13.55
N TYR A 523 0.51 23.87 -14.68
CA TYR A 523 0.65 22.72 -15.57
C TYR A 523 2.05 22.60 -16.17
N ASP A 524 2.74 23.71 -16.41
CA ASP A 524 4.09 23.72 -16.99
C ASP A 524 5.11 23.10 -16.03
N ILE A 525 5.01 23.42 -14.75
CA ILE A 525 5.85 22.80 -13.69
C ILE A 525 5.61 21.29 -13.62
N ILE A 526 4.33 20.87 -13.67
CA ILE A 526 3.96 19.44 -13.63
C ILE A 526 4.48 18.71 -14.87
N ALA A 527 4.35 19.31 -16.06
CA ALA A 527 4.84 18.74 -17.31
C ALA A 527 6.37 18.55 -17.30
N GLU A 528 7.12 19.58 -16.83
CA GLU A 528 8.58 19.48 -16.71
C GLU A 528 9.00 18.42 -15.69
N ALA A 529 8.29 18.32 -14.55
CA ALA A 529 8.56 17.29 -13.54
C ALA A 529 8.34 15.88 -14.11
N PHE A 530 7.28 15.67 -14.90
CA PHE A 530 7.03 14.40 -15.59
C PHE A 530 8.18 14.03 -16.54
N GLU A 531 8.59 14.96 -17.39
CA GLU A 531 9.66 14.72 -18.38
C GLU A 531 11.01 14.41 -17.70
N LYS A 532 11.35 15.13 -16.64
CA LYS A 532 12.57 14.85 -15.85
C LYS A 532 12.49 13.50 -15.17
N CYS A 533 11.38 13.18 -14.52
CA CYS A 533 11.17 11.88 -13.87
C CYS A 533 11.21 10.74 -14.89
N ARG A 534 10.62 10.91 -16.08
CA ARG A 534 10.69 9.92 -17.15
C ARG A 534 12.12 9.59 -17.54
N LYS A 535 12.94 10.62 -17.81
CA LYS A 535 14.36 10.44 -18.16
C LYS A 535 15.15 9.75 -17.05
N GLY A 536 14.98 10.19 -15.81
CA GLY A 536 15.64 9.60 -14.65
C GLY A 536 15.21 8.15 -14.39
N ARG A 537 13.91 7.83 -14.55
CA ARG A 537 13.37 6.47 -14.46
C ARG A 537 13.99 5.53 -15.48
N LEU A 538 14.06 5.96 -16.75
CA LEU A 538 14.67 5.16 -17.82
C LEU A 538 16.13 4.90 -17.56
N TYR A 539 16.88 5.90 -17.09
CA TYR A 539 18.29 5.75 -16.72
C TYR A 539 18.47 4.70 -15.61
N ILE A 540 17.66 4.75 -14.54
CA ILE A 540 17.73 3.77 -13.45
C ILE A 540 17.44 2.35 -13.94
N LEU A 541 16.41 2.20 -14.78
CA LEU A 541 16.04 0.89 -15.33
C LEU A 541 17.15 0.30 -16.20
N ASP A 542 17.78 1.10 -17.08
CA ASP A 542 18.75 0.62 -18.07
C ASP A 542 20.15 0.45 -17.50
N GLU A 543 20.61 1.45 -16.73
CA GLU A 543 22.01 1.53 -16.32
C GLU A 543 22.26 0.94 -14.93
N ILE A 544 21.21 0.83 -14.08
CA ILE A 544 21.38 0.39 -12.70
C ILE A 544 20.71 -0.95 -12.43
N ILE A 545 19.42 -1.11 -12.75
CA ILE A 545 18.69 -2.35 -12.43
C ILE A 545 19.05 -3.47 -13.41
N LYS A 546 18.98 -3.19 -14.71
CA LYS A 546 19.21 -4.21 -15.75
C LYS A 546 20.59 -4.88 -15.70
N PRO A 547 21.72 -4.18 -15.43
CA PRO A 547 23.02 -4.84 -15.29
C PRO A 547 23.12 -5.79 -14.09
N VAL A 548 22.35 -5.55 -13.03
CA VAL A 548 22.35 -6.38 -11.81
C VAL A 548 21.44 -7.59 -11.96
N ILE A 549 20.22 -7.38 -12.48
CA ILE A 549 19.28 -8.45 -12.76
C ILE A 549 18.38 -8.04 -13.95
N ALA A 550 18.60 -8.69 -15.08
CA ALA A 550 17.90 -8.34 -16.34
C ALA A 550 16.51 -8.97 -16.44
N GLN A 551 16.33 -10.15 -15.83
CA GLN A 551 15.08 -10.92 -15.81
C GLN A 551 14.88 -11.51 -14.41
N PRO A 552 13.63 -11.76 -13.99
CA PRO A 552 13.37 -12.54 -12.78
C PRO A 552 14.11 -13.88 -12.84
N ARG A 553 14.55 -14.39 -11.69
CA ARG A 553 15.16 -15.72 -11.62
C ARG A 553 14.17 -16.79 -12.08
N GLU A 554 14.64 -17.75 -12.82
CA GLU A 554 13.82 -18.86 -13.32
C GLU A 554 13.36 -19.79 -12.18
N GLU A 555 14.22 -19.98 -11.18
CA GLU A 555 13.94 -20.83 -10.02
C GLU A 555 13.69 -19.98 -8.79
N LEU A 556 12.67 -20.38 -8.00
CA LEU A 556 12.44 -19.83 -6.68
C LEU A 556 13.57 -20.21 -5.72
N SER A 557 13.77 -19.39 -4.69
CA SER A 557 14.68 -19.74 -3.59
C SER A 557 14.35 -21.14 -3.06
N ARG A 558 15.40 -21.89 -2.69
CA ARG A 558 15.23 -23.21 -2.04
C ARG A 558 14.42 -23.17 -0.76
N TRP A 559 14.25 -22.00 -0.18
CA TRP A 559 13.49 -21.79 1.05
C TRP A 559 12.03 -21.35 0.79
N ALA A 560 11.73 -20.94 -0.45
CA ALA A 560 10.37 -20.59 -0.84
C ALA A 560 9.52 -21.86 -0.95
N PRO A 561 8.26 -21.81 -0.46
CA PRO A 561 7.34 -22.93 -0.63
C PRO A 561 7.06 -23.13 -2.12
N LYS A 562 7.10 -24.37 -2.60
CA LYS A 562 6.69 -24.71 -3.96
C LYS A 562 5.19 -24.91 -3.99
N MET A 563 4.51 -24.13 -4.83
CA MET A 563 3.06 -24.17 -4.98
C MET A 563 2.68 -24.97 -6.22
N PHE A 564 1.70 -25.81 -6.06
CA PHE A 564 1.06 -26.54 -7.15
C PHE A 564 -0.44 -26.29 -7.07
N SER A 565 -1.06 -26.06 -8.20
CA SER A 565 -2.50 -25.91 -8.32
C SER A 565 -3.10 -27.06 -9.10
N MET A 566 -4.31 -27.46 -8.73
CA MET A 566 -5.15 -28.39 -9.48
C MET A 566 -6.62 -28.05 -9.33
N MET A 567 -7.42 -28.43 -10.33
CA MET A 567 -8.87 -28.34 -10.25
C MET A 567 -9.45 -29.68 -9.81
N ILE A 568 -10.43 -29.63 -8.92
CA ILE A 568 -11.26 -30.80 -8.55
C ILE A 568 -12.73 -30.46 -8.79
N PRO A 569 -13.58 -31.47 -9.06
CA PRO A 569 -15.02 -31.27 -9.10
C PRO A 569 -15.54 -30.71 -7.78
N THR A 570 -16.42 -29.72 -7.83
CA THR A 570 -16.94 -29.01 -6.64
C THR A 570 -17.72 -29.93 -5.70
N ASP A 571 -18.38 -30.97 -6.22
CA ASP A 571 -19.06 -32.03 -5.44
C ASP A 571 -18.09 -32.89 -4.63
N LYS A 572 -16.80 -32.96 -5.05
CA LYS A 572 -15.72 -33.71 -4.37
C LYS A 572 -14.96 -32.92 -3.29
N ILE A 573 -15.21 -31.62 -3.18
CA ILE A 573 -14.58 -30.77 -2.15
C ILE A 573 -14.79 -31.37 -0.75
N LYS A 574 -15.99 -31.85 -0.45
CA LYS A 574 -16.33 -32.45 0.84
C LYS A 574 -15.53 -33.73 1.13
N ASP A 575 -15.20 -34.50 0.11
CA ASP A 575 -14.44 -35.75 0.24
C ASP A 575 -12.95 -35.43 0.56
N VAL A 576 -12.38 -34.40 -0.07
CA VAL A 576 -11.00 -33.93 0.17
C VAL A 576 -10.88 -33.29 1.55
N ILE A 577 -11.84 -32.49 1.98
CA ILE A 577 -11.84 -31.87 3.32
C ILE A 577 -12.08 -32.93 4.39
N GLY A 578 -13.03 -33.82 4.18
CA GLY A 578 -13.45 -34.82 5.15
C GLY A 578 -14.25 -34.25 6.31
N LYS A 579 -14.86 -35.11 7.12
CA LYS A 579 -15.67 -34.72 8.28
C LYS A 579 -14.83 -33.94 9.30
N GLY A 580 -15.18 -32.68 9.53
CA GLY A 580 -14.43 -31.80 10.46
C GLY A 580 -13.01 -31.48 10.00
N GLY A 581 -12.72 -31.58 8.69
CA GLY A 581 -11.38 -31.29 8.16
C GLY A 581 -10.34 -32.41 8.34
N LYS A 582 -10.74 -33.58 8.80
CA LYS A 582 -9.80 -34.65 9.19
C LYS A 582 -8.97 -35.17 8.01
N VAL A 583 -9.57 -35.35 6.81
CA VAL A 583 -8.86 -35.90 5.65
C VAL A 583 -7.76 -34.92 5.20
N ILE A 584 -8.11 -33.65 5.02
CA ILE A 584 -7.12 -32.63 4.61
C ILE A 584 -6.00 -32.46 5.65
N GLN A 585 -6.32 -32.51 6.94
CA GLN A 585 -5.31 -32.45 8.01
C GLN A 585 -4.36 -33.67 7.97
N ASP A 586 -4.88 -34.87 7.75
CA ASP A 586 -4.08 -36.09 7.64
C ASP A 586 -3.15 -36.04 6.39
N ILE A 587 -3.64 -35.52 5.25
CA ILE A 587 -2.81 -35.30 4.07
C ILE A 587 -1.70 -34.29 4.36
N CYS A 588 -2.04 -33.15 4.96
CA CYS A 588 -1.07 -32.10 5.33
C CYS A 588 0.04 -32.66 6.26
N ALA A 589 -0.34 -33.44 7.28
CA ALA A 589 0.60 -34.01 8.21
C ALA A 589 1.49 -35.10 7.57
N THR A 590 0.91 -35.97 6.74
CA THR A 590 1.63 -37.09 6.10
C THR A 590 2.58 -36.62 5.01
N CYS A 591 2.19 -35.58 4.27
CA CYS A 591 2.96 -35.05 3.14
C CYS A 591 3.75 -33.80 3.51
N ASN A 592 3.78 -33.39 4.78
CA ASN A 592 4.48 -32.17 5.25
C ASN A 592 4.19 -30.94 4.36
N CYS A 593 2.90 -30.73 4.06
CA CYS A 593 2.43 -29.68 3.16
C CYS A 593 1.28 -28.87 3.78
N LYS A 594 0.96 -27.73 3.14
CA LYS A 594 -0.28 -26.99 3.40
C LYS A 594 -1.19 -27.13 2.17
N ILE A 595 -2.48 -27.32 2.40
CA ILE A 595 -3.47 -27.44 1.33
C ILE A 595 -4.56 -26.40 1.57
N ASP A 596 -4.93 -25.70 0.51
CA ASP A 596 -6.04 -24.77 0.47
C ASP A 596 -7.03 -25.20 -0.62
N VAL A 597 -8.32 -25.26 -0.29
CA VAL A 597 -9.38 -25.68 -1.20
C VAL A 597 -10.40 -24.56 -1.29
N GLN A 598 -10.60 -24.01 -2.49
CA GLN A 598 -11.55 -22.95 -2.76
C GLN A 598 -12.94 -23.52 -3.12
N GLU A 599 -13.96 -22.70 -2.98
CA GLU A 599 -15.37 -23.10 -3.25
C GLU A 599 -15.63 -23.46 -4.71
N ASP A 600 -14.82 -22.93 -5.62
CA ASP A 600 -14.91 -23.18 -7.08
C ASP A 600 -14.19 -24.48 -7.51
N GLY A 601 -13.53 -25.18 -6.58
CA GLY A 601 -12.79 -26.41 -6.85
C GLY A 601 -11.29 -26.24 -7.09
N HIS A 602 -10.74 -25.02 -7.02
CA HIS A 602 -9.30 -24.83 -7.03
C HIS A 602 -8.68 -25.36 -5.74
N VAL A 603 -7.63 -26.18 -5.89
CA VAL A 603 -6.84 -26.74 -4.79
C VAL A 603 -5.40 -26.29 -4.96
N PHE A 604 -4.87 -25.61 -3.95
CA PHE A 604 -3.48 -25.18 -3.88
C PHE A 604 -2.73 -26.05 -2.85
N VAL A 605 -1.64 -26.68 -3.28
CA VAL A 605 -0.76 -27.49 -2.43
C VAL A 605 0.58 -26.78 -2.32
N SER A 606 1.00 -26.46 -1.10
CA SER A 606 2.25 -25.78 -0.80
C SER A 606 3.16 -26.65 0.04
N ALA A 607 4.38 -26.94 -0.43
CA ALA A 607 5.41 -27.67 0.32
C ALA A 607 6.81 -27.14 -0.03
N VAL A 608 7.73 -27.21 0.93
CA VAL A 608 9.14 -26.85 0.69
C VAL A 608 9.81 -27.90 -0.22
N ASP A 609 9.50 -29.19 0.01
CA ASP A 609 9.97 -30.29 -0.84
C ASP A 609 8.97 -30.60 -1.96
N GLN A 610 9.47 -30.69 -3.18
CA GLN A 610 8.66 -30.98 -4.36
C GLN A 610 8.03 -32.39 -4.32
N GLU A 611 8.71 -33.37 -3.76
CA GLU A 611 8.19 -34.73 -3.64
C GLU A 611 7.04 -34.82 -2.62
N ASP A 612 7.11 -34.01 -1.56
CA ASP A 612 6.00 -33.86 -0.60
C ASP A 612 4.74 -33.32 -1.28
N ALA A 613 4.89 -32.26 -2.11
CA ALA A 613 3.78 -31.72 -2.87
C ALA A 613 3.20 -32.72 -3.88
N LYS A 614 4.06 -33.44 -4.61
CA LYS A 614 3.60 -34.48 -5.55
C LYS A 614 2.82 -35.58 -4.85
N ARG A 615 3.27 -36.00 -3.67
CA ARG A 615 2.56 -37.00 -2.85
C ARG A 615 1.18 -36.51 -2.43
N ALA A 616 1.08 -35.25 -2.00
CA ALA A 616 -0.20 -34.65 -1.64
C ALA A 616 -1.16 -34.57 -2.82
N ILE A 617 -0.68 -34.11 -3.99
CA ILE A 617 -1.46 -34.04 -5.24
C ILE A 617 -1.93 -35.43 -5.65
N PHE A 618 -1.05 -36.44 -5.60
CA PHE A 618 -1.41 -37.82 -5.91
C PHE A 618 -2.51 -38.33 -4.97
N THR A 619 -2.41 -38.03 -3.67
CA THR A 619 -3.41 -38.44 -2.69
C THR A 619 -4.76 -37.77 -2.97
N ILE A 620 -4.78 -36.46 -3.26
CA ILE A 620 -6.01 -35.73 -3.62
C ILE A 620 -6.62 -36.32 -4.90
N LYS A 621 -5.83 -36.55 -5.95
CA LYS A 621 -6.31 -37.20 -7.19
C LYS A 621 -6.94 -38.56 -6.91
N THR A 622 -6.31 -39.37 -6.06
CA THR A 622 -6.86 -40.69 -5.70
C THR A 622 -8.22 -40.59 -4.98
N ILE A 623 -8.47 -39.49 -4.26
CA ILE A 623 -9.77 -39.25 -3.61
C ILE A 623 -10.83 -38.83 -4.63
N VAL A 624 -10.51 -37.89 -5.55
CA VAL A 624 -11.48 -37.27 -6.45
C VAL A 624 -11.72 -38.03 -7.76
N GLU A 625 -10.71 -38.71 -8.26
CA GLU A 625 -10.76 -39.49 -9.51
C GLU A 625 -11.15 -40.95 -9.19
N ASP A 626 -11.91 -41.57 -10.06
CA ASP A 626 -12.21 -43.00 -9.92
C ASP A 626 -10.94 -43.84 -10.15
N PRO A 627 -10.78 -44.93 -9.40
CA PRO A 627 -9.58 -45.75 -9.50
C PRO A 627 -9.43 -46.32 -10.93
N GLU A 628 -8.25 -46.14 -11.53
CA GLU A 628 -7.96 -46.65 -12.86
C GLU A 628 -7.70 -48.15 -12.84
N ILE A 629 -8.31 -48.88 -13.77
CA ILE A 629 -8.05 -50.31 -13.97
C ILE A 629 -6.58 -50.46 -14.43
N GLY A 630 -5.83 -51.31 -13.70
CA GLY A 630 -4.42 -51.54 -13.96
C GLY A 630 -3.47 -50.71 -13.09
N ALA A 631 -3.93 -49.65 -12.44
CA ALA A 631 -3.13 -48.84 -11.52
C ALA A 631 -2.82 -49.57 -10.20
N ILE A 632 -1.66 -49.23 -9.59
CA ILE A 632 -1.20 -49.81 -8.33
C ILE A 632 -1.34 -48.75 -7.22
N TYR A 633 -2.01 -49.14 -6.14
CA TYR A 633 -2.24 -48.33 -4.96
C TYR A 633 -1.64 -48.96 -3.70
N LYS A 634 -1.24 -48.15 -2.73
CA LYS A 634 -0.94 -48.58 -1.38
C LYS A 634 -2.20 -48.36 -0.56
N GLY A 635 -2.80 -49.47 -0.12
CA GLY A 635 -4.03 -49.43 0.64
C GLY A 635 -3.86 -50.04 2.05
N LYS A 636 -4.84 -49.79 2.93
CA LYS A 636 -4.89 -50.32 4.30
C LYS A 636 -5.97 -51.38 4.37
N VAL A 637 -5.63 -52.52 4.96
CA VAL A 637 -6.59 -53.59 5.23
C VAL A 637 -7.59 -53.15 6.29
N THR A 638 -8.85 -53.06 5.94
CA THR A 638 -9.95 -52.57 6.79
C THR A 638 -10.68 -53.72 7.47
N ARG A 639 -10.83 -54.84 6.75
CA ARG A 639 -11.64 -55.98 7.18
C ARG A 639 -11.17 -57.27 6.51
N LEU A 640 -11.16 -58.38 7.27
CA LEU A 640 -10.87 -59.73 6.78
C LEU A 640 -12.17 -60.56 6.70
N MET A 641 -12.26 -61.36 5.63
CA MET A 641 -13.31 -62.35 5.41
C MET A 641 -12.68 -63.66 4.92
N ASN A 642 -13.37 -64.78 5.08
CA ASN A 642 -12.85 -66.08 4.68
C ASN A 642 -12.49 -66.19 3.20
N PHE A 643 -13.09 -65.33 2.36
CA PHE A 643 -12.87 -65.29 0.89
C PHE A 643 -11.89 -64.19 0.43
N GLY A 644 -11.40 -63.36 1.34
CA GLY A 644 -10.48 -62.28 0.98
C GLY A 644 -10.38 -61.15 1.99
N ALA A 645 -9.60 -60.12 1.64
CA ALA A 645 -9.41 -58.92 2.45
C ALA A 645 -10.01 -57.69 1.77
N PHE A 646 -10.69 -56.84 2.53
CA PHE A 646 -11.09 -55.51 2.07
C PHE A 646 -9.97 -54.53 2.34
N VAL A 647 -9.64 -53.74 1.34
CA VAL A 647 -8.52 -52.83 1.38
C VAL A 647 -9.01 -51.45 0.92
N GLU A 648 -8.86 -50.47 1.81
CA GLU A 648 -9.13 -49.06 1.51
C GLU A 648 -7.91 -48.49 0.78
N ILE A 649 -8.08 -48.13 -0.50
CA ILE A 649 -7.05 -47.56 -1.36
C ILE A 649 -7.03 -46.03 -1.33
N ALA A 650 -8.12 -45.39 -0.92
CA ALA A 650 -8.30 -44.01 -0.62
C ALA A 650 -9.48 -43.81 0.34
N PRO A 651 -9.59 -42.68 1.05
CA PRO A 651 -10.73 -42.42 1.94
C PRO A 651 -12.07 -42.64 1.23
N GLY A 652 -12.85 -43.58 1.74
CA GLY A 652 -14.15 -43.99 1.18
C GLY A 652 -14.10 -44.87 -0.08
N LYS A 653 -12.93 -45.29 -0.56
CA LYS A 653 -12.74 -46.22 -1.68
C LYS A 653 -12.17 -47.54 -1.22
N GLU A 654 -13.04 -48.46 -0.96
CA GLU A 654 -12.69 -49.83 -0.50
C GLU A 654 -12.85 -50.82 -1.65
N GLY A 655 -11.87 -51.70 -1.81
CA GLY A 655 -11.91 -52.80 -2.79
C GLY A 655 -11.64 -54.16 -2.17
N LEU A 656 -12.08 -55.23 -2.82
CA LEU A 656 -11.88 -56.59 -2.41
C LEU A 656 -10.62 -57.21 -3.05
N VAL A 657 -9.70 -57.71 -2.26
CA VAL A 657 -8.64 -58.65 -2.64
C VAL A 657 -9.11 -60.06 -2.34
N HIS A 658 -9.53 -60.78 -3.36
CA HIS A 658 -9.95 -62.22 -3.20
C HIS A 658 -8.76 -63.04 -2.74
N ILE A 659 -8.98 -64.09 -1.91
CA ILE A 659 -7.92 -64.94 -1.36
C ILE A 659 -6.96 -65.50 -2.41
N SER A 660 -7.44 -65.81 -3.62
CA SER A 660 -6.62 -66.34 -4.73
C SER A 660 -5.72 -65.27 -5.38
N LYS A 661 -5.94 -63.98 -5.06
CA LYS A 661 -5.17 -62.84 -5.53
C LYS A 661 -4.35 -62.14 -4.44
N LEU A 662 -4.28 -62.78 -3.25
CA LEU A 662 -3.67 -62.21 -2.07
C LEU A 662 -2.15 -62.37 -2.04
N ASP A 663 -1.60 -63.45 -2.61
CA ASP A 663 -0.15 -63.71 -2.71
C ASP A 663 0.18 -64.44 -4.01
N THR A 664 1.48 -64.45 -4.35
CA THR A 664 2.05 -65.22 -5.48
C THR A 664 1.99 -66.73 -5.22
N LYS A 665 1.96 -67.15 -3.94
CA LYS A 665 1.77 -68.57 -3.48
C LYS A 665 0.31 -68.82 -3.14
N ARG A 666 -0.10 -70.08 -3.09
CA ARG A 666 -1.43 -70.49 -2.66
C ARG A 666 -1.63 -70.16 -1.19
N VAL A 667 -2.67 -69.38 -0.90
CA VAL A 667 -3.04 -68.94 0.45
C VAL A 667 -4.17 -69.85 0.95
N GLU A 668 -4.02 -70.42 2.12
CA GLU A 668 -5.06 -71.28 2.74
C GLU A 668 -5.99 -70.49 3.63
N ARG A 669 -5.47 -69.48 4.36
CA ARG A 669 -6.26 -68.55 5.18
C ARG A 669 -5.77 -67.13 4.98
N VAL A 670 -6.71 -66.20 4.96
CA VAL A 670 -6.41 -64.77 4.69
C VAL A 670 -5.52 -64.17 5.80
N GLU A 671 -5.75 -64.62 7.03
CA GLU A 671 -5.04 -64.16 8.22
C GLU A 671 -3.55 -64.58 8.24
N ASP A 672 -3.16 -65.60 7.45
CA ASP A 672 -1.77 -66.04 7.33
C ASP A 672 -0.91 -65.06 6.52
N VAL A 673 -1.55 -64.18 5.75
CA VAL A 673 -0.85 -63.25 4.84
C VAL A 673 -1.02 -61.78 5.22
N VAL A 674 -2.18 -61.37 5.74
CA VAL A 674 -2.48 -59.98 6.10
C VAL A 674 -3.33 -59.90 7.36
N ALA A 675 -3.12 -58.85 8.14
CA ALA A 675 -3.91 -58.48 9.31
C ALA A 675 -4.68 -57.15 9.08
N VAL A 676 -5.75 -56.95 9.84
CA VAL A 676 -6.48 -55.68 9.85
C VAL A 676 -5.53 -54.57 10.31
N GLY A 677 -5.44 -53.50 9.50
CA GLY A 677 -4.54 -52.39 9.73
C GLY A 677 -3.25 -52.43 8.91
N ASP A 678 -2.93 -53.57 8.28
CA ASP A 678 -1.75 -53.70 7.45
C ASP A 678 -1.81 -52.78 6.21
N ALA A 679 -0.67 -52.18 5.87
CA ALA A 679 -0.49 -51.43 4.63
C ALA A 679 0.04 -52.37 3.55
N ILE A 680 -0.74 -52.63 2.50
CA ILE A 680 -0.39 -53.51 1.39
C ILE A 680 -0.48 -52.80 0.05
N VAL A 681 0.29 -53.27 -0.94
CA VAL A 681 0.25 -52.77 -2.30
C VAL A 681 -0.72 -53.62 -3.09
N VAL A 682 -1.65 -52.98 -3.80
CA VAL A 682 -2.71 -53.65 -4.57
C VAL A 682 -2.87 -53.02 -5.96
N LYS A 683 -3.17 -53.84 -6.95
CA LYS A 683 -3.47 -53.42 -8.31
C LYS A 683 -4.98 -53.53 -8.55
N VAL A 684 -5.58 -52.48 -9.12
CA VAL A 684 -6.97 -52.52 -9.57
C VAL A 684 -7.08 -53.44 -10.78
N THR A 685 -7.85 -54.55 -10.65
CA THR A 685 -8.00 -55.49 -11.73
C THR A 685 -9.30 -55.28 -12.53
N ASP A 686 -10.34 -54.79 -11.86
CA ASP A 686 -11.65 -54.56 -12.48
C ASP A 686 -12.52 -53.68 -11.57
N ILE A 687 -13.50 -52.96 -12.14
CA ILE A 687 -14.54 -52.26 -11.41
C ILE A 687 -15.85 -52.67 -12.01
N ASP A 688 -16.71 -53.32 -11.20
CA ASP A 688 -17.96 -53.86 -11.67
C ASP A 688 -19.03 -52.77 -11.95
N GLN A 689 -20.15 -53.18 -12.59
CA GLN A 689 -21.25 -52.26 -12.94
C GLN A 689 -21.91 -51.57 -11.71
N GLN A 690 -21.65 -52.06 -10.52
CA GLN A 690 -22.12 -51.47 -9.24
C GLN A 690 -21.06 -50.60 -8.58
N GLY A 691 -19.92 -50.32 -9.24
CA GLY A 691 -18.83 -49.52 -8.71
C GLY A 691 -17.93 -50.22 -7.69
N ARG A 692 -18.06 -51.59 -7.52
CA ARG A 692 -17.23 -52.32 -6.58
C ARG A 692 -15.84 -52.60 -7.19
N ILE A 693 -14.79 -52.25 -6.46
CA ILE A 693 -13.39 -52.30 -6.90
C ILE A 693 -12.84 -53.70 -6.57
N ASN A 694 -12.36 -54.41 -7.61
CA ASN A 694 -11.64 -55.65 -7.49
C ASN A 694 -10.14 -55.40 -7.51
N LEU A 695 -9.42 -55.87 -6.46
CA LEU A 695 -8.02 -55.66 -6.23
C LEU A 695 -7.22 -56.97 -6.29
N SER A 696 -5.93 -56.88 -6.64
CA SER A 696 -4.98 -57.99 -6.60
C SER A 696 -3.65 -57.55 -6.00
N ARG A 697 -3.27 -58.10 -4.84
CA ARG A 697 -1.94 -57.89 -4.28
C ARG A 697 -0.89 -58.68 -5.07
N ARG A 698 -1.23 -59.91 -5.48
CA ARG A 698 -0.36 -60.73 -6.36
C ARG A 698 0.12 -60.02 -7.59
N ASP A 699 -0.84 -59.40 -8.34
CA ASP A 699 -0.53 -58.76 -9.61
C ASP A 699 0.24 -57.41 -9.40
N ALA A 700 0.05 -56.76 -8.23
CA ALA A 700 0.84 -55.63 -7.83
C ALA A 700 2.32 -56.02 -7.54
N ILE A 701 2.55 -57.08 -6.81
CA ILE A 701 3.88 -57.59 -6.49
C ILE A 701 4.62 -57.92 -7.79
N LEU A 702 4.02 -58.72 -8.67
CA LEU A 702 4.59 -59.11 -9.96
C LEU A 702 4.92 -57.91 -10.86
N ALA A 703 4.05 -56.92 -10.90
CA ALA A 703 4.29 -55.69 -11.68
C ALA A 703 5.45 -54.85 -11.13
N LEU A 704 5.59 -54.78 -9.82
CA LEU A 704 6.71 -54.05 -9.18
C LEU A 704 8.05 -54.77 -9.35
N GLU A 705 8.06 -56.10 -9.28
CA GLU A 705 9.27 -56.92 -9.57
C GLU A 705 9.69 -56.79 -11.01
N ALA A 706 8.78 -56.81 -11.98
CA ALA A 706 9.07 -56.60 -13.39
C ALA A 706 9.66 -55.20 -13.66
N LYS A 707 9.15 -54.15 -13.02
CA LYS A 707 9.74 -52.81 -13.12
C LYS A 707 11.14 -52.70 -12.54
N LYS A 708 11.40 -53.37 -11.43
CA LYS A 708 12.72 -53.41 -10.77
C LYS A 708 13.76 -54.13 -11.63
N ASN A 709 13.37 -55.22 -12.30
CA ASN A 709 14.25 -55.98 -13.20
C ASN A 709 14.48 -55.27 -14.55
N ALA A 710 13.61 -54.36 -14.99
CA ALA A 710 13.77 -53.54 -16.19
C ALA A 710 14.66 -52.29 -15.98
N GLN A 711 14.92 -51.93 -14.73
CA GLN A 711 15.78 -50.80 -14.34
C GLN A 711 17.20 -51.23 -13.92
N GLN A 712 17.46 -52.53 -13.81
CA GLN A 712 18.79 -53.14 -13.72
C GLN A 712 19.26 -53.60 -15.10
#